data_3e9e187af8e5c328d73c53b6fc3e4a67
#
_entry.id   3e9e187af8e5c328d73c53b6fc3e4a67
#
_cell.length_a   1.000
_cell.length_b   1.000
_cell.length_c   1.000
_cell.angle_alpha   90.00
_cell.angle_beta   90.00
_cell.angle_gamma   90.00
#
_symmetry.space_group_name_H-M   'P 1'
#
loop_
_entity.id
_entity.type
_entity.pdbx_description
1 polymer ?
#
loop_
_entity_poly.entity_id
_entity_poly.type
_entity_poly.pdbx_seq_one_letter_code
_entity_poly.pdbx_strand_id
1 'polypeptide(L)'
;MSRQKLSMFDRSLMRPAVLDAFRKLHPRVQWRNPVMFVVYVGALLTTVLWIQALAGRGEAPGWFIFNVTVWLWFTLLFANFAEALAEGRGKAQAAALRGLKQSVSAKKLLDATDRSRHTRVSATDLRRGDVVLVEAGDYVPADGEVRDGAASVDESAITGESAPVIRESGGDFSAVTGGTRVLSDWIVVTVTANPGETFIDRMIAMVESAKRQKTPNEIALTILLVALTLVFLFATATLLPYSLYSVEIAKLGTPVTITALIALLVCLIPTTIGALLSAIGIAGMSRMMQANVIATSGRAVEAAGDVDVLLLDKTGTITLGNRQASIFLPAPGVTEEELADASQLASLADETPEGRSIVVLAKQRFKLRERDLQSLAATFVPFSAHTRMSGVNIGERQIRKGAADAIQKQVESLGQAFPKATLTIVQEVARRGSTPLLVCDGRRVLGVIELKDIVKGGIKERFGELRRMGIKTVMITGDNPLTAAAIAAEAGVDDFLAEATPEAKLRLIREHQSQGRLVAMTGDGTNDAPALAQADVAVAMNTGTQAAKEAGNMVDLDSNPTKLIEVVETGKQMLMTRGSLTTFSIANDVAKYFAIIPAAFASTYPQLNALNVMSLASPFSAILSAVIFNAVIIVFLIPLALKGVKYRPLGAASLLRRNLVVYGLGGILIPFAGIKLIDVGLMLGHLT
;
A
#
# COMPACT_ATOMS: atom_id res chain seq x y z
N MET A 1 -3.28 19.81 8.36
CA MET A 1 -4.53 19.30 8.99
C MET A 1 -4.34 17.81 9.22
N SER A 2 -4.35 17.35 10.49
CA SER A 2 -4.28 15.92 10.78
C SER A 2 -5.48 15.21 10.15
N ARG A 3 -5.23 14.28 9.22
CA ARG A 3 -6.29 13.41 8.70
C ARG A 3 -6.97 12.73 9.88
N GLN A 4 -8.21 13.10 10.19
CA GLN A 4 -8.99 12.41 11.21
C GLN A 4 -9.10 10.94 10.81
N LYS A 5 -8.50 10.05 11.62
CA LYS A 5 -8.72 8.60 11.49
C LYS A 5 -10.21 8.35 11.71
N LEU A 6 -10.98 8.23 10.64
CA LEU A 6 -12.40 7.88 10.71
C LEU A 6 -12.56 6.57 11.50
N SER A 7 -13.31 6.64 12.58
CA SER A 7 -13.66 5.45 13.37
C SER A 7 -14.36 4.43 12.47
N MET A 8 -14.18 3.14 12.76
CA MET A 8 -14.79 2.05 12.01
C MET A 8 -16.34 2.14 12.00
N PHE A 9 -16.91 2.68 13.06
CA PHE A 9 -18.35 2.83 13.28
C PHE A 9 -18.79 4.30 13.32
N ASP A 10 -18.19 5.14 12.47
CA ASP A 10 -18.62 6.52 12.34
C ASP A 10 -20.04 6.60 11.78
N ARG A 11 -20.90 7.42 12.41
CA ARG A 11 -22.29 7.60 11.98
C ARG A 11 -22.41 8.09 10.54
N SER A 12 -21.45 8.84 10.05
CA SER A 12 -21.39 9.35 8.68
C SER A 12 -21.24 8.21 7.64
N LEU A 13 -20.57 7.11 8.02
CA LEU A 13 -20.39 5.93 7.19
C LEU A 13 -21.52 4.91 7.38
N MET A 14 -22.04 4.77 8.61
CA MET A 14 -23.05 3.75 8.93
C MET A 14 -24.40 4.00 8.27
N ARG A 15 -24.91 5.24 8.29
CA ARG A 15 -26.22 5.56 7.71
C ARG A 15 -26.30 5.26 6.20
N PRO A 16 -25.35 5.73 5.36
CA PRO A 16 -25.34 5.38 3.94
C PRO A 16 -25.19 3.87 3.71
N ALA A 17 -24.35 3.17 4.51
CA ALA A 17 -24.13 1.74 4.37
C ALA A 17 -25.39 0.91 4.64
N VAL A 18 -26.21 1.31 5.61
CA VAL A 18 -27.51 0.66 5.86
C VAL A 18 -28.45 0.83 4.67
N LEU A 19 -28.59 2.04 4.13
CA LEU A 19 -29.44 2.28 2.94
C LEU A 19 -28.94 1.50 1.72
N ASP A 20 -27.63 1.47 1.50
CA ASP A 20 -27.03 0.74 0.39
C ASP A 20 -27.18 -0.79 0.57
N ALA A 21 -27.20 -1.31 1.82
CA ALA A 21 -27.47 -2.72 2.08
C ALA A 21 -28.86 -3.15 1.56
N PHE A 22 -29.88 -2.32 1.73
CA PHE A 22 -31.22 -2.57 1.16
C PHE A 22 -31.23 -2.43 -0.38
N ARG A 23 -30.56 -1.42 -0.94
CA ARG A 23 -30.45 -1.26 -2.40
C ARG A 23 -29.76 -2.45 -3.08
N LYS A 24 -28.78 -3.03 -2.41
CA LYS A 24 -28.06 -4.22 -2.88
C LYS A 24 -28.89 -5.51 -2.88
N LEU A 25 -30.09 -5.54 -2.30
CA LEU A 25 -31.02 -6.67 -2.42
C LEU A 25 -31.59 -6.86 -3.84
N HIS A 26 -31.32 -5.93 -4.76
CA HIS A 26 -31.76 -6.07 -6.15
C HIS A 26 -31.17 -7.35 -6.79
N PRO A 27 -31.98 -8.21 -7.47
CA PRO A 27 -31.54 -9.52 -7.99
C PRO A 27 -30.29 -9.47 -8.87
N ARG A 28 -30.16 -8.43 -9.72
CA ARG A 28 -28.96 -8.24 -10.58
C ARG A 28 -27.66 -8.02 -9.79
N VAL A 29 -27.75 -7.49 -8.58
CA VAL A 29 -26.60 -7.30 -7.70
C VAL A 29 -26.27 -8.62 -7.01
N GLN A 30 -27.27 -9.31 -6.48
CA GLN A 30 -27.10 -10.58 -5.78
C GLN A 30 -26.53 -11.68 -6.69
N TRP A 31 -26.92 -11.72 -7.97
CA TRP A 31 -26.40 -12.66 -8.97
C TRP A 31 -24.86 -12.64 -9.11
N ARG A 32 -24.21 -11.52 -8.80
CA ARG A 32 -22.75 -11.39 -8.89
C ARG A 32 -21.99 -12.21 -7.83
N ASN A 33 -22.68 -12.58 -6.74
CA ASN A 33 -22.16 -13.43 -5.68
C ASN A 33 -23.00 -14.71 -5.60
N PRO A 34 -22.56 -15.82 -6.22
CA PRO A 34 -23.35 -17.04 -6.33
C PRO A 34 -23.79 -17.62 -4.98
N VAL A 35 -22.91 -17.55 -3.97
CA VAL A 35 -23.23 -18.03 -2.61
C VAL A 35 -24.38 -17.23 -2.01
N MET A 36 -24.27 -15.89 -2.04
CA MET A 36 -25.31 -15.01 -1.49
C MET A 36 -26.59 -15.04 -2.31
N PHE A 37 -26.50 -15.32 -3.62
CA PHE A 37 -27.67 -15.52 -4.48
C PHE A 37 -28.50 -16.75 -4.05
N VAL A 38 -27.84 -17.85 -3.68
CA VAL A 38 -28.56 -19.03 -3.15
C VAL A 38 -29.27 -18.70 -1.84
N VAL A 39 -28.62 -17.94 -0.93
CA VAL A 39 -29.25 -17.45 0.30
C VAL A 39 -30.45 -16.55 -0.02
N TYR A 40 -30.33 -15.67 -1.03
CA TYR A 40 -31.41 -14.79 -1.47
C TYR A 40 -32.61 -15.56 -2.00
N VAL A 41 -32.38 -16.56 -2.84
CA VAL A 41 -33.46 -17.45 -3.33
C VAL A 41 -34.09 -18.23 -2.18
N GLY A 42 -33.27 -18.75 -1.25
CA GLY A 42 -33.74 -19.44 -0.05
C GLY A 42 -34.62 -18.53 0.84
N ALA A 43 -34.21 -17.27 1.03
CA ALA A 43 -35.00 -16.29 1.80
C ALA A 43 -36.36 -15.97 1.13
N LEU A 44 -36.37 -15.88 -0.20
CA LEU A 44 -37.64 -15.69 -0.95
C LEU A 44 -38.54 -16.92 -0.83
N LEU A 45 -38.02 -18.13 -1.00
CA LEU A 45 -38.76 -19.37 -0.88
C LEU A 45 -39.34 -19.55 0.53
N THR A 46 -38.56 -19.33 1.57
CA THR A 46 -39.03 -19.42 2.96
C THR A 46 -40.06 -18.33 3.27
N THR A 47 -39.99 -17.15 2.65
CA THR A 47 -41.02 -16.12 2.76
C THR A 47 -42.37 -16.60 2.18
N VAL A 48 -42.31 -17.26 1.00
CA VAL A 48 -43.51 -17.85 0.38
C VAL A 48 -44.08 -18.97 1.26
N LEU A 49 -43.24 -19.87 1.78
CA LEU A 49 -43.66 -20.96 2.69
C LEU A 49 -44.27 -20.40 3.99
N TRP A 50 -43.77 -19.30 4.52
CA TRP A 50 -44.32 -18.63 5.68
C TRP A 50 -45.75 -18.06 5.38
N ILE A 51 -45.94 -17.42 4.23
CA ILE A 51 -47.26 -16.95 3.80
C ILE A 51 -48.23 -18.12 3.65
N GLN A 52 -47.80 -19.25 3.10
CA GLN A 52 -48.62 -20.47 3.01
C GLN A 52 -48.94 -21.03 4.40
N ALA A 53 -48.01 -20.97 5.35
CA ALA A 53 -48.27 -21.39 6.73
C ALA A 53 -49.33 -20.52 7.44
N LEU A 54 -49.31 -19.20 7.18
CA LEU A 54 -50.38 -18.29 7.67
C LEU A 54 -51.76 -18.61 7.08
N ALA A 55 -51.80 -19.15 5.84
CA ALA A 55 -53.03 -19.62 5.19
C ALA A 55 -53.44 -21.05 5.64
N GLY A 56 -52.81 -21.61 6.68
CA GLY A 56 -53.16 -22.94 7.21
C GLY A 56 -52.62 -24.12 6.40
N ARG A 57 -51.70 -23.87 5.45
CA ARG A 57 -51.06 -24.89 4.59
C ARG A 57 -49.54 -25.02 4.86
N GLY A 58 -49.16 -24.88 6.12
CA GLY A 58 -47.73 -24.92 6.51
C GLY A 58 -47.19 -26.35 6.59
N GLU A 59 -45.97 -26.58 6.11
CA GLU A 59 -45.21 -27.83 6.26
C GLU A 59 -44.56 -27.98 7.65
N ALA A 60 -44.45 -26.88 8.38
CA ALA A 60 -43.87 -26.78 9.73
C ALA A 60 -44.61 -25.68 10.51
N PRO A 61 -44.38 -25.54 11.83
CA PRO A 61 -44.95 -24.48 12.63
C PRO A 61 -44.61 -23.08 12.06
N GLY A 62 -45.63 -22.23 11.89
CA GLY A 62 -45.47 -20.91 11.26
C GLY A 62 -44.40 -20.02 11.94
N TRP A 63 -44.26 -20.11 13.28
CA TRP A 63 -43.22 -19.41 14.02
C TRP A 63 -41.80 -19.87 13.63
N PHE A 64 -41.59 -21.15 13.36
CA PHE A 64 -40.30 -21.70 12.94
C PHE A 64 -39.92 -21.18 11.54
N ILE A 65 -40.85 -21.30 10.57
CA ILE A 65 -40.64 -20.80 9.21
C ILE A 65 -40.36 -19.30 9.22
N PHE A 66 -41.10 -18.53 10.02
CA PHE A 66 -40.90 -17.09 10.19
C PHE A 66 -39.49 -16.76 10.70
N ASN A 67 -39.06 -17.40 11.78
CA ASN A 67 -37.74 -17.15 12.35
C ASN A 67 -36.64 -17.51 11.37
N VAL A 68 -36.68 -18.65 10.69
CA VAL A 68 -35.71 -19.01 9.66
C VAL A 68 -35.67 -17.93 8.56
N THR A 69 -36.86 -17.50 8.09
CA THR A 69 -36.95 -16.45 7.05
C THR A 69 -36.30 -15.14 7.51
N VAL A 70 -36.60 -14.67 8.71
CA VAL A 70 -36.07 -13.42 9.26
C VAL A 70 -34.53 -13.50 9.34
N TRP A 71 -33.97 -14.61 9.82
CA TRP A 71 -32.52 -14.76 9.93
C TRP A 71 -31.82 -14.93 8.58
N LEU A 72 -32.47 -15.49 7.56
CA LEU A 72 -31.93 -15.50 6.20
C LEU A 72 -31.86 -14.08 5.61
N TRP A 73 -32.93 -13.28 5.76
CA TRP A 73 -32.92 -11.86 5.35
C TRP A 73 -31.88 -11.05 6.13
N PHE A 74 -31.75 -11.33 7.44
CA PHE A 74 -30.73 -10.71 8.26
C PHE A 74 -29.31 -11.03 7.75
N THR A 75 -29.04 -12.29 7.41
CA THR A 75 -27.76 -12.72 6.82
C THR A 75 -27.43 -11.93 5.56
N LEU A 76 -28.38 -11.79 4.64
CA LEU A 76 -28.23 -11.02 3.40
C LEU A 76 -27.97 -9.55 3.65
N LEU A 77 -28.77 -8.94 4.53
CA LEU A 77 -28.62 -7.52 4.86
C LEU A 77 -27.27 -7.23 5.50
N PHE A 78 -26.80 -8.08 6.42
CA PHE A 78 -25.49 -7.88 7.04
C PHE A 78 -24.32 -8.14 6.08
N ALA A 79 -24.44 -9.11 5.18
CA ALA A 79 -23.45 -9.32 4.12
C ALA A 79 -23.35 -8.08 3.22
N ASN A 80 -24.49 -7.57 2.74
CA ASN A 80 -24.55 -6.35 1.94
C ASN A 80 -24.06 -5.12 2.71
N PHE A 81 -24.37 -5.03 4.01
CA PHE A 81 -23.89 -3.96 4.90
C PHE A 81 -22.38 -3.97 5.05
N ALA A 82 -21.76 -5.15 5.24
CA ALA A 82 -20.32 -5.28 5.34
C ALA A 82 -19.61 -4.76 4.08
N GLU A 83 -20.13 -5.13 2.91
CA GLU A 83 -19.62 -4.66 1.62
C GLU A 83 -19.85 -3.15 1.44
N ALA A 84 -21.06 -2.64 1.73
CA ALA A 84 -21.39 -1.23 1.65
C ALA A 84 -20.55 -0.36 2.60
N LEU A 85 -20.24 -0.86 3.81
CA LEU A 85 -19.38 -0.18 4.78
C LEU A 85 -17.93 -0.09 4.28
N ALA A 86 -17.42 -1.15 3.66
CA ALA A 86 -16.10 -1.16 3.03
C ALA A 86 -16.04 -0.16 1.86
N GLU A 87 -17.04 -0.16 0.96
CA GLU A 87 -17.14 0.79 -0.16
C GLU A 87 -17.30 2.24 0.32
N GLY A 88 -18.10 2.48 1.37
CA GLY A 88 -18.35 3.80 1.94
C GLY A 88 -17.06 4.47 2.43
N ARG A 89 -16.10 3.71 2.95
CA ARG A 89 -14.78 4.20 3.32
C ARG A 89 -13.99 4.67 2.11
N GLY A 90 -13.99 3.90 1.03
CA GLY A 90 -13.35 4.30 -0.22
C GLY A 90 -13.99 5.59 -0.77
N LYS A 91 -15.32 5.67 -0.81
CA LYS A 91 -16.05 6.87 -1.26
C LYS A 91 -15.75 8.11 -0.40
N ALA A 92 -15.64 7.95 0.94
CA ALA A 92 -15.26 9.05 1.83
C ALA A 92 -13.84 9.55 1.57
N GLN A 93 -12.90 8.66 1.27
CA GLN A 93 -11.53 9.03 0.86
C GLN A 93 -11.53 9.75 -0.50
N ALA A 94 -12.29 9.29 -1.47
CA ALA A 94 -12.46 9.97 -2.77
C ALA A 94 -13.08 11.36 -2.61
N ALA A 95 -14.08 11.50 -1.74
CA ALA A 95 -14.70 12.80 -1.45
C ALA A 95 -13.70 13.77 -0.80
N ALA A 96 -12.82 13.28 0.08
CA ALA A 96 -11.74 14.09 0.65
C ALA A 96 -10.76 14.56 -0.43
N LEU A 97 -10.40 13.71 -1.39
CA LEU A 97 -9.57 14.07 -2.53
C LEU A 97 -10.25 15.08 -3.46
N ARG A 98 -11.57 14.94 -3.71
CA ARG A 98 -12.33 15.94 -4.47
C ARG A 98 -12.36 17.31 -3.79
N GLY A 99 -12.41 17.34 -2.46
CA GLY A 99 -12.35 18.58 -1.70
C GLY A 99 -11.04 19.36 -1.89
N LEU A 100 -9.96 18.68 -2.31
CA LEU A 100 -8.69 19.32 -2.69
C LEU A 100 -8.73 19.97 -4.06
N LYS A 101 -9.67 19.58 -4.93
CA LYS A 101 -9.85 20.14 -6.27
C LYS A 101 -10.61 21.47 -6.16
N GLN A 102 -9.87 22.53 -5.81
CA GLN A 102 -10.43 23.89 -5.84
C GLN A 102 -10.59 24.37 -7.28
N SER A 103 -11.55 25.28 -7.52
CA SER A 103 -11.64 26.02 -8.79
C SER A 103 -10.49 27.02 -8.86
N VAL A 104 -9.37 26.59 -9.42
CA VAL A 104 -8.17 27.42 -9.57
C VAL A 104 -8.25 28.24 -10.85
N SER A 105 -7.92 29.52 -10.77
CA SER A 105 -7.69 30.39 -11.94
C SER A 105 -6.25 30.23 -12.39
N ALA A 106 -6.03 29.95 -13.67
CA ALA A 106 -4.73 29.78 -14.30
C ALA A 106 -4.32 30.99 -15.11
N LYS A 107 -3.04 31.35 -15.06
CA LYS A 107 -2.41 32.38 -15.91
C LYS A 107 -1.84 31.68 -17.15
N LYS A 108 -2.67 31.49 -18.19
CA LYS A 108 -2.26 30.89 -19.47
C LYS A 108 -1.42 31.88 -20.27
N LEU A 109 -0.19 31.50 -20.60
CA LEU A 109 0.71 32.32 -21.42
C LEU A 109 0.24 32.32 -22.89
N LEU A 110 0.24 33.48 -23.52
CA LEU A 110 -0.01 33.65 -24.96
C LEU A 110 1.25 33.34 -25.77
N ASP A 111 2.42 33.62 -25.19
CA ASP A 111 3.73 33.26 -25.70
C ASP A 111 4.53 32.62 -24.56
N ALA A 112 5.06 31.44 -24.82
CA ALA A 112 5.80 30.66 -23.81
C ALA A 112 7.11 31.33 -23.35
N THR A 113 7.59 32.34 -24.07
CA THR A 113 8.82 33.10 -23.79
C THR A 113 8.55 34.43 -23.09
N ASP A 114 7.31 34.95 -23.14
CA ASP A 114 6.92 36.23 -22.56
C ASP A 114 5.96 36.05 -21.38
N ARG A 115 6.48 36.08 -20.16
CA ARG A 115 5.71 35.94 -18.92
C ARG A 115 4.75 37.09 -18.63
N SER A 116 4.95 38.25 -19.24
CA SER A 116 4.10 39.44 -19.04
C SER A 116 2.75 39.30 -19.73
N ARG A 117 2.66 38.48 -20.78
CA ARG A 117 1.46 38.32 -21.62
C ARG A 117 0.72 37.03 -21.27
N HIS A 118 -0.19 37.11 -20.31
CA HIS A 118 -1.02 35.97 -19.93
C HIS A 118 -2.50 36.32 -19.89
N THR A 119 -3.34 35.34 -20.12
CA THR A 119 -4.80 35.43 -19.97
C THR A 119 -5.24 34.57 -18.78
N ARG A 120 -6.11 35.09 -17.93
CA ARG A 120 -6.70 34.31 -16.85
C ARG A 120 -7.80 33.42 -17.41
N VAL A 121 -7.66 32.09 -17.21
CA VAL A 121 -8.63 31.06 -17.59
C VAL A 121 -8.96 30.18 -16.41
N SER A 122 -10.08 29.46 -16.47
CA SER A 122 -10.33 28.41 -15.46
C SER A 122 -9.38 27.23 -15.69
N ALA A 123 -8.92 26.59 -14.62
CA ALA A 123 -8.13 25.35 -14.72
C ALA A 123 -8.86 24.26 -15.54
N THR A 124 -10.19 24.25 -15.54
CA THR A 124 -11.02 23.32 -16.32
C THR A 124 -10.94 23.55 -17.83
N ASP A 125 -10.49 24.74 -18.26
CA ASP A 125 -10.40 25.09 -19.68
C ASP A 125 -9.01 24.80 -20.26
N LEU A 126 -8.04 24.47 -19.41
CA LEU A 126 -6.70 24.08 -19.82
C LEU A 126 -6.71 22.76 -20.59
N ARG A 127 -5.82 22.64 -21.56
CA ARG A 127 -5.63 21.43 -22.37
C ARG A 127 -4.15 21.04 -22.37
N ARG A 128 -3.89 19.78 -22.63
CA ARG A 128 -2.53 19.27 -22.81
C ARG A 128 -1.77 20.09 -23.84
N GLY A 129 -0.57 20.55 -23.47
CA GLY A 129 0.28 21.43 -24.29
C GLY A 129 0.12 22.91 -23.97
N ASP A 130 -0.90 23.35 -23.22
CA ASP A 130 -1.00 24.71 -22.74
C ASP A 130 0.16 25.06 -21.80
N VAL A 131 0.61 26.30 -21.84
CA VAL A 131 1.69 26.78 -20.98
C VAL A 131 1.12 27.80 -20.00
N VAL A 132 1.40 27.60 -18.72
CA VAL A 132 0.88 28.42 -17.63
C VAL A 132 2.00 28.93 -16.73
N LEU A 133 1.85 30.17 -16.26
CA LEU A 133 2.71 30.78 -15.26
C LEU A 133 2.10 30.54 -13.87
N VAL A 134 2.91 30.05 -12.93
CA VAL A 134 2.54 29.85 -11.54
C VAL A 134 3.54 30.58 -10.65
N GLU A 135 3.08 31.51 -9.85
CA GLU A 135 3.91 32.38 -8.99
C GLU A 135 3.66 32.06 -7.52
N ALA A 136 4.52 32.59 -6.64
CA ALA A 136 4.39 32.44 -5.20
C ALA A 136 2.98 32.81 -4.71
N GLY A 137 2.34 31.89 -3.99
CA GLY A 137 0.96 32.01 -3.51
C GLY A 137 -0.10 31.40 -4.41
N ASP A 138 0.21 31.14 -5.70
CA ASP A 138 -0.69 30.49 -6.63
C ASP A 138 -0.76 28.98 -6.39
N TYR A 139 -1.88 28.38 -6.78
CA TYR A 139 -2.01 26.93 -6.90
C TYR A 139 -1.65 26.48 -8.32
N VAL A 140 -0.94 25.36 -8.42
CA VAL A 140 -0.68 24.70 -9.71
C VAL A 140 -2.02 24.27 -10.31
N PRO A 141 -2.41 24.77 -11.50
CA PRO A 141 -3.79 24.61 -11.99
C PRO A 141 -4.06 23.23 -12.60
N ALA A 142 -3.03 22.53 -13.08
CA ALA A 142 -3.12 21.21 -13.70
C ALA A 142 -1.79 20.47 -13.56
N ASP A 143 -1.80 19.16 -13.78
CA ASP A 143 -0.56 18.37 -13.84
C ASP A 143 0.27 18.83 -15.04
N GLY A 144 1.58 18.94 -14.84
CA GLY A 144 2.48 19.42 -15.87
C GLY A 144 3.95 19.18 -15.58
N GLU A 145 4.77 19.65 -16.50
CA GLU A 145 6.22 19.67 -16.37
C GLU A 145 6.73 21.11 -16.35
N VAL A 146 7.64 21.42 -15.44
CA VAL A 146 8.31 22.71 -15.36
C VAL A 146 9.21 22.88 -16.58
N ARG A 147 8.88 23.86 -17.40
CA ARG A 147 9.62 24.23 -18.61
C ARG A 147 10.72 25.24 -18.31
N ASP A 148 10.43 26.17 -17.40
CA ASP A 148 11.34 27.27 -17.04
C ASP A 148 11.09 27.70 -15.59
N GLY A 149 12.14 28.16 -14.90
CA GLY A 149 12.10 28.61 -13.52
C GLY A 149 12.35 27.50 -12.51
N ALA A 150 12.37 27.90 -11.24
CA ALA A 150 12.46 27.00 -10.08
C ALA A 150 11.65 27.60 -8.93
N ALA A 151 10.90 26.77 -8.21
CA ALA A 151 10.07 27.22 -7.11
C ALA A 151 9.98 26.19 -5.98
N SER A 152 9.76 26.67 -4.77
CA SER A 152 9.41 25.83 -3.63
C SER A 152 7.90 25.58 -3.65
N VAL A 153 7.49 24.32 -3.67
CA VAL A 153 6.09 23.89 -3.80
C VAL A 153 5.66 23.11 -2.56
N ASP A 154 4.54 23.52 -1.97
CA ASP A 154 3.87 22.79 -0.89
C ASP A 154 2.95 21.73 -1.51
N GLU A 155 3.34 20.49 -1.35
CA GLU A 155 2.58 19.33 -1.80
C GLU A 155 1.80 18.65 -0.65
N SER A 156 1.80 19.23 0.55
CA SER A 156 1.20 18.67 1.76
C SER A 156 -0.28 18.28 1.62
N ALA A 157 -1.02 18.99 0.76
CA ALA A 157 -2.42 18.67 0.45
C ALA A 157 -2.58 17.29 -0.21
N ILE A 158 -1.57 16.84 -0.96
CA ILE A 158 -1.55 15.57 -1.69
C ILE A 158 -0.76 14.52 -0.93
N THR A 159 0.48 14.85 -0.54
CA THR A 159 1.41 13.94 0.12
C THR A 159 1.15 13.78 1.63
N GLY A 160 0.62 14.82 2.26
CA GLY A 160 0.53 14.91 3.72
C GLY A 160 1.82 15.35 4.40
N GLU A 161 2.93 15.52 3.66
CA GLU A 161 4.20 16.00 4.19
C GLU A 161 4.23 17.52 4.23
N SER A 162 4.73 18.08 5.35
CA SER A 162 4.78 19.54 5.53
C SER A 162 6.05 20.19 4.96
N ALA A 163 7.04 19.39 4.54
CA ALA A 163 8.27 19.90 3.95
C ALA A 163 8.04 20.28 2.48
N PRO A 164 8.34 21.54 2.08
CA PRO A 164 8.21 21.94 0.68
C PRO A 164 9.24 21.23 -0.20
N VAL A 165 8.86 20.96 -1.45
CA VAL A 165 9.71 20.35 -2.46
C VAL A 165 10.15 21.41 -3.48
N ILE A 166 11.41 21.42 -3.87
CA ILE A 166 11.88 22.28 -4.96
C ILE A 166 11.50 21.61 -6.29
N ARG A 167 10.83 22.38 -7.16
CA ARG A 167 10.49 22.01 -8.53
C ARG A 167 11.20 22.93 -9.49
N GLU A 168 11.90 22.35 -10.49
CA GLU A 168 12.75 23.09 -11.42
C GLU A 168 12.68 22.51 -12.83
N SER A 169 13.11 23.30 -13.82
CA SER A 169 13.12 22.88 -15.21
C SER A 169 14.24 21.85 -15.45
N GLY A 170 13.88 20.76 -16.13
CA GLY A 170 14.81 19.68 -16.50
C GLY A 170 15.08 18.70 -15.37
N GLY A 171 15.33 17.44 -15.74
CA GLY A 171 15.63 16.37 -14.78
C GLY A 171 14.39 15.81 -14.06
N ASP A 172 14.65 15.10 -12.97
CA ASP A 172 13.64 14.30 -12.26
C ASP A 172 12.68 15.15 -11.39
N PHE A 173 13.01 16.42 -11.13
CA PHE A 173 12.20 17.34 -10.31
C PHE A 173 11.29 18.26 -11.12
N SER A 174 11.15 18.02 -12.43
CA SER A 174 10.35 18.86 -13.31
C SER A 174 8.83 18.64 -13.22
N ALA A 175 8.38 17.49 -12.72
CA ALA A 175 6.95 17.17 -12.67
C ALA A 175 6.25 17.91 -11.53
N VAL A 176 5.11 18.57 -11.83
CA VAL A 176 4.23 19.23 -10.85
C VAL A 176 2.82 18.66 -10.92
N THR A 177 2.15 18.62 -9.78
CA THR A 177 0.80 18.07 -9.65
C THR A 177 -0.22 19.19 -9.40
N GLY A 178 -1.32 19.17 -10.13
CA GLY A 178 -2.41 20.14 -9.96
C GLY A 178 -2.98 20.14 -8.54
N GLY A 179 -3.24 21.31 -7.98
CA GLY A 179 -3.74 21.49 -6.60
C GLY A 179 -2.66 21.68 -5.54
N THR A 180 -1.37 21.56 -5.88
CA THR A 180 -0.25 21.95 -5.01
C THR A 180 -0.05 23.46 -5.02
N ARG A 181 0.63 24.03 -4.00
CA ARG A 181 0.78 25.49 -3.86
C ARG A 181 2.24 25.89 -3.97
N VAL A 182 2.52 26.88 -4.80
CA VAL A 182 3.83 27.51 -4.90
C VAL A 182 4.04 28.45 -3.70
N LEU A 183 5.14 28.26 -2.95
CA LEU A 183 5.46 29.05 -1.75
C LEU A 183 6.43 30.19 -2.05
N SER A 184 7.40 29.97 -2.92
CA SER A 184 8.39 30.98 -3.30
C SER A 184 8.67 30.92 -4.80
N ASP A 185 9.12 32.03 -5.36
CA ASP A 185 9.54 32.17 -6.75
C ASP A 185 8.43 31.87 -7.79
N TRP A 186 8.77 31.39 -8.93
CA TRP A 186 7.85 31.13 -10.04
C TRP A 186 8.33 29.97 -10.91
N ILE A 187 7.36 29.33 -11.55
CA ILE A 187 7.58 28.29 -12.55
C ILE A 187 6.68 28.51 -13.76
N VAL A 188 7.19 28.20 -14.94
CA VAL A 188 6.41 28.05 -16.17
C VAL A 188 6.17 26.57 -16.41
N VAL A 189 4.93 26.17 -16.46
CA VAL A 189 4.51 24.76 -16.52
C VAL A 189 3.84 24.48 -17.85
N THR A 190 4.27 23.43 -18.54
CA THR A 190 3.56 22.86 -19.70
C THR A 190 2.57 21.82 -19.18
N VAL A 191 1.29 22.00 -19.43
CA VAL A 191 0.22 21.08 -19.01
C VAL A 191 0.35 19.75 -19.74
N THR A 192 0.37 18.65 -18.99
CA THR A 192 0.54 17.28 -19.52
C THR A 192 -0.73 16.45 -19.51
N ALA A 193 -1.77 16.86 -18.77
CA ALA A 193 -3.03 16.13 -18.64
C ALA A 193 -4.25 17.01 -18.95
N ASN A 194 -5.26 16.45 -19.63
CA ASN A 194 -6.54 17.12 -19.80
C ASN A 194 -7.39 17.08 -18.51
N PRO A 195 -8.38 17.98 -18.35
CA PRO A 195 -9.37 17.89 -17.29
C PRO A 195 -10.08 16.51 -17.31
N GLY A 196 -10.13 15.83 -16.17
CA GLY A 196 -10.63 14.47 -16.05
C GLY A 196 -9.55 13.38 -16.16
N GLU A 197 -8.34 13.74 -16.62
CA GLU A 197 -7.20 12.84 -16.77
C GLU A 197 -6.06 13.17 -15.79
N THR A 198 -6.24 14.20 -14.94
CA THR A 198 -5.22 14.59 -13.96
C THR A 198 -4.93 13.47 -12.97
N PHE A 199 -3.78 13.51 -12.32
CA PHE A 199 -3.39 12.55 -11.28
C PHE A 199 -4.48 12.43 -10.19
N ILE A 200 -5.02 13.55 -9.72
CA ILE A 200 -6.13 13.56 -8.75
C ILE A 200 -7.39 12.94 -9.35
N ASP A 201 -7.74 13.23 -10.62
CA ASP A 201 -8.90 12.64 -11.29
C ASP A 201 -8.76 11.12 -11.40
N ARG A 202 -7.58 10.64 -11.78
CA ARG A 202 -7.26 9.20 -11.83
C ARG A 202 -7.36 8.56 -10.45
N MET A 203 -6.85 9.22 -9.40
CA MET A 203 -6.99 8.77 -8.02
C MET A 203 -8.44 8.64 -7.60
N ILE A 204 -9.25 9.65 -7.87
CA ILE A 204 -10.70 9.65 -7.59
C ILE A 204 -11.38 8.52 -8.35
N ALA A 205 -11.11 8.39 -9.65
CA ALA A 205 -11.67 7.35 -10.49
C ALA A 205 -11.30 5.93 -10.00
N MET A 206 -10.06 5.71 -9.56
CA MET A 206 -9.61 4.43 -8.99
C MET A 206 -10.36 4.09 -7.69
N VAL A 207 -10.59 5.07 -6.84
CA VAL A 207 -11.31 4.88 -5.57
C VAL A 207 -12.82 4.69 -5.80
N GLU A 208 -13.38 5.38 -6.80
CA GLU A 208 -14.82 5.35 -7.12
C GLU A 208 -15.21 4.26 -8.09
N SER A 209 -14.27 3.78 -8.92
CA SER A 209 -14.59 2.74 -9.89
C SER A 209 -14.94 1.44 -9.15
N ALA A 210 -16.22 1.30 -8.85
CA ALA A 210 -16.81 0.06 -8.32
C ALA A 210 -16.67 -1.15 -9.27
N LYS A 211 -16.06 -0.98 -10.43
CA LYS A 211 -15.68 -2.06 -11.36
C LYS A 211 -14.28 -2.58 -11.01
N ARG A 212 -14.11 -2.94 -9.75
CA ARG A 212 -12.92 -3.64 -9.31
C ARG A 212 -12.78 -4.95 -10.10
N GLN A 213 -11.69 -5.08 -10.84
CA GLN A 213 -11.32 -6.37 -11.42
C GLN A 213 -10.99 -7.35 -10.28
N LYS A 214 -11.62 -8.53 -10.31
CA LYS A 214 -11.31 -9.59 -9.34
C LYS A 214 -9.85 -10.02 -9.51
N THR A 215 -9.18 -10.24 -8.40
CA THR A 215 -7.82 -10.74 -8.39
C THR A 215 -7.78 -12.24 -8.77
N PRO A 216 -6.64 -12.79 -9.22
CA PRO A 216 -6.53 -14.22 -9.53
C PRO A 216 -6.96 -15.12 -8.37
N ASN A 217 -6.55 -14.80 -7.14
CA ASN A 217 -6.95 -15.57 -5.94
C ASN A 217 -8.43 -15.41 -5.62
N GLU A 218 -9.04 -14.23 -5.87
CA GLU A 218 -10.49 -14.05 -5.75
C GLU A 218 -11.26 -14.85 -6.78
N ILE A 219 -10.74 -14.98 -8.01
CA ILE A 219 -11.33 -15.83 -9.05
C ILE A 219 -11.24 -17.29 -8.63
N ALA A 220 -10.07 -17.76 -8.21
CA ALA A 220 -9.87 -19.15 -7.77
C ALA A 220 -10.78 -19.50 -6.58
N LEU A 221 -10.86 -18.61 -5.59
CA LEU A 221 -11.75 -18.80 -4.43
C LEU A 221 -13.24 -18.74 -4.85
N THR A 222 -13.61 -17.86 -5.79
CA THR A 222 -14.97 -17.83 -6.34
C THR A 222 -15.33 -19.16 -7.03
N ILE A 223 -14.41 -19.72 -7.82
CA ILE A 223 -14.60 -21.03 -8.47
C ILE A 223 -14.82 -22.13 -7.43
N LEU A 224 -13.99 -22.17 -6.37
CA LEU A 224 -14.16 -23.12 -5.27
C LEU A 224 -15.52 -22.96 -4.59
N LEU A 225 -15.92 -21.73 -4.27
CA LEU A 225 -17.21 -21.45 -3.64
C LEU A 225 -18.40 -21.85 -4.52
N VAL A 226 -18.32 -21.61 -5.83
CA VAL A 226 -19.34 -22.04 -6.80
C VAL A 226 -19.43 -23.56 -6.85
N ALA A 227 -18.27 -24.25 -6.96
CA ALA A 227 -18.23 -25.70 -6.99
C ALA A 227 -18.86 -26.32 -5.73
N LEU A 228 -18.46 -25.85 -4.55
CA LEU A 228 -19.06 -26.30 -3.28
C LEU A 228 -20.56 -26.00 -3.22
N THR A 229 -20.97 -24.81 -3.65
CA THR A 229 -22.40 -24.43 -3.68
C THR A 229 -23.22 -25.37 -4.56
N LEU A 230 -22.71 -25.72 -5.75
CA LEU A 230 -23.37 -26.67 -6.65
C LEU A 230 -23.47 -28.08 -6.03
N VAL A 231 -22.36 -28.58 -5.45
CA VAL A 231 -22.34 -29.88 -4.77
C VAL A 231 -23.39 -29.92 -3.66
N PHE A 232 -23.42 -28.92 -2.80
CA PHE A 232 -24.39 -28.86 -1.69
C PHE A 232 -25.82 -28.64 -2.15
N LEU A 233 -26.03 -27.87 -3.23
CA LEU A 233 -27.36 -27.70 -3.82
C LEU A 233 -27.91 -29.04 -4.33
N PHE A 234 -27.10 -29.80 -5.09
CA PHE A 234 -27.51 -31.11 -5.58
C PHE A 234 -27.71 -32.11 -4.42
N ALA A 235 -26.80 -32.14 -3.46
CA ALA A 235 -26.93 -33.00 -2.28
C ALA A 235 -28.22 -32.69 -1.53
N THR A 236 -28.49 -31.41 -1.25
CA THR A 236 -29.70 -31.00 -0.53
C THR A 236 -30.99 -31.28 -1.32
N ALA A 237 -30.98 -31.03 -2.64
CA ALA A 237 -32.13 -31.32 -3.49
C ALA A 237 -32.49 -32.81 -3.52
N THR A 238 -31.49 -33.70 -3.49
CA THR A 238 -31.71 -35.16 -3.48
C THR A 238 -32.16 -35.69 -2.11
N LEU A 239 -31.95 -34.92 -1.04
CA LEU A 239 -32.38 -35.33 0.31
C LEU A 239 -33.90 -35.36 0.46
N LEU A 240 -34.66 -34.52 -0.28
CA LEU A 240 -36.13 -34.52 -0.19
C LEU A 240 -36.72 -35.86 -0.66
N PRO A 241 -36.52 -36.32 -1.92
CA PRO A 241 -37.08 -37.58 -2.40
C PRO A 241 -36.53 -38.77 -1.59
N TYR A 242 -35.25 -38.68 -1.15
CA TYR A 242 -34.67 -39.72 -0.30
C TYR A 242 -35.34 -39.78 1.07
N SER A 243 -35.65 -38.64 1.69
CA SER A 243 -36.39 -38.56 2.96
C SER A 243 -37.81 -39.11 2.85
N LEU A 244 -38.52 -38.76 1.77
CA LEU A 244 -39.85 -39.30 1.49
C LEU A 244 -39.83 -40.85 1.40
N TYR A 245 -38.95 -41.37 0.58
CA TYR A 245 -38.74 -42.82 0.41
C TYR A 245 -38.38 -43.49 1.73
N SER A 246 -37.45 -42.91 2.51
CA SER A 246 -36.97 -43.48 3.77
C SER A 246 -38.10 -43.57 4.83
N VAL A 247 -38.93 -42.55 4.93
CA VAL A 247 -40.07 -42.54 5.85
C VAL A 247 -41.13 -43.59 5.45
N GLU A 248 -41.36 -43.72 4.12
CA GLU A 248 -42.31 -44.73 3.60
C GLU A 248 -41.85 -46.16 3.89
N ILE A 249 -40.55 -46.46 3.73
CA ILE A 249 -39.96 -47.79 4.00
C ILE A 249 -39.84 -48.05 5.49
N ALA A 250 -39.33 -47.09 6.27
CA ALA A 250 -39.15 -47.27 7.71
C ALA A 250 -40.45 -47.25 8.50
N LYS A 251 -41.52 -46.69 7.91
CA LYS A 251 -42.83 -46.41 8.56
C LYS A 251 -42.65 -45.69 9.90
N LEU A 252 -41.64 -44.87 10.00
CA LEU A 252 -41.20 -44.13 11.18
C LEU A 252 -40.75 -42.73 10.79
N GLY A 253 -41.04 -41.74 11.67
CA GLY A 253 -40.62 -40.37 11.50
C GLY A 253 -41.52 -39.56 10.55
N THR A 254 -41.04 -38.38 10.16
CA THR A 254 -41.68 -37.46 9.24
C THR A 254 -40.68 -37.01 8.16
N PRO A 255 -41.14 -36.77 6.92
CA PRO A 255 -40.26 -36.26 5.88
C PRO A 255 -39.64 -34.91 6.29
N VAL A 256 -38.41 -34.68 5.84
CA VAL A 256 -37.74 -33.40 6.09
C VAL A 256 -38.47 -32.29 5.34
N THR A 257 -38.74 -31.20 6.02
CA THR A 257 -39.44 -30.04 5.44
C THR A 257 -38.55 -29.25 4.49
N ILE A 258 -39.11 -28.56 3.50
CA ILE A 258 -38.38 -27.70 2.57
C ILE A 258 -37.67 -26.58 3.34
N THR A 259 -38.30 -26.02 4.37
CA THR A 259 -37.69 -25.02 5.25
C THR A 259 -36.43 -25.54 5.93
N ALA A 260 -36.43 -26.79 6.44
CA ALA A 260 -35.26 -27.42 7.03
C ALA A 260 -34.14 -27.68 5.99
N LEU A 261 -34.53 -28.07 4.78
CA LEU A 261 -33.56 -28.27 3.68
C LEU A 261 -32.89 -26.96 3.23
N ILE A 262 -33.68 -25.86 3.15
CA ILE A 262 -33.10 -24.51 2.84
C ILE A 262 -32.16 -24.08 3.97
N ALA A 263 -32.54 -24.27 5.23
CA ALA A 263 -31.69 -23.98 6.37
C ALA A 263 -30.40 -24.80 6.32
N LEU A 264 -30.49 -26.11 6.03
CA LEU A 264 -29.35 -26.99 5.82
C LEU A 264 -28.46 -26.49 4.70
N LEU A 265 -28.99 -26.21 3.53
CA LEU A 265 -28.24 -25.71 2.38
C LEU A 265 -27.46 -24.44 2.74
N VAL A 266 -28.11 -23.44 3.34
CA VAL A 266 -27.47 -22.16 3.73
C VAL A 266 -26.38 -22.36 4.79
N CYS A 267 -26.54 -23.36 5.65
CA CYS A 267 -25.52 -23.71 6.65
C CYS A 267 -24.38 -24.56 6.09
N LEU A 268 -24.60 -25.29 4.98
CA LEU A 268 -23.58 -26.10 4.30
C LEU A 268 -22.66 -25.26 3.41
N ILE A 269 -23.24 -24.31 2.67
CA ILE A 269 -22.44 -23.44 1.80
C ILE A 269 -21.64 -22.45 2.63
N PRO A 270 -20.38 -22.14 2.26
CA PRO A 270 -19.50 -21.25 3.03
C PRO A 270 -19.94 -19.78 2.90
N THR A 271 -21.08 -19.45 3.48
CA THR A 271 -21.72 -18.12 3.42
C THR A 271 -20.85 -17.03 4.03
N THR A 272 -20.10 -17.36 5.10
CA THR A 272 -19.29 -16.40 5.85
C THR A 272 -18.20 -15.77 4.97
N ILE A 273 -17.41 -16.59 4.26
CA ILE A 273 -16.37 -16.06 3.36
C ILE A 273 -17.01 -15.45 2.10
N GLY A 274 -18.10 -16.04 1.58
CA GLY A 274 -18.84 -15.50 0.44
C GLY A 274 -19.34 -14.08 0.71
N ALA A 275 -19.78 -13.79 1.94
CA ALA A 275 -20.21 -12.46 2.36
C ALA A 275 -19.06 -11.45 2.54
N LEU A 276 -17.89 -11.89 3.01
CA LEU A 276 -16.80 -11.00 3.42
C LEU A 276 -15.68 -10.84 2.36
N LEU A 277 -15.67 -11.68 1.32
CA LEU A 277 -14.57 -11.70 0.34
C LEU A 277 -14.35 -10.33 -0.33
N SER A 278 -15.42 -9.69 -0.81
CA SER A 278 -15.35 -8.35 -1.41
C SER A 278 -14.90 -7.30 -0.40
N ALA A 279 -15.42 -7.36 0.83
CA ALA A 279 -15.08 -6.43 1.89
C ALA A 279 -13.58 -6.49 2.28
N ILE A 280 -12.98 -7.69 2.32
CA ILE A 280 -11.54 -7.87 2.61
C ILE A 280 -10.68 -7.16 1.57
N GLY A 281 -11.00 -7.34 0.31
CA GLY A 281 -10.23 -6.73 -0.76
C GLY A 281 -10.34 -5.21 -0.81
N ILE A 282 -11.55 -4.66 -0.61
CA ILE A 282 -11.75 -3.20 -0.52
C ILE A 282 -11.01 -2.63 0.70
N ALA A 283 -11.05 -3.33 1.83
CA ALA A 283 -10.32 -2.94 3.03
C ALA A 283 -8.79 -2.98 2.83
N GLY A 284 -8.28 -3.90 2.02
CA GLY A 284 -6.87 -3.96 1.62
C GLY A 284 -6.43 -2.69 0.88
N MET A 285 -7.17 -2.28 -0.15
CA MET A 285 -6.91 -1.04 -0.87
C MET A 285 -7.02 0.19 0.04
N SER A 286 -8.02 0.24 0.92
CA SER A 286 -8.17 1.34 1.88
C SER A 286 -6.98 1.44 2.84
N ARG A 287 -6.38 0.32 3.27
CA ARG A 287 -5.16 0.32 4.10
C ARG A 287 -3.94 0.83 3.34
N MET A 288 -3.77 0.47 2.05
CA MET A 288 -2.71 1.06 1.21
C MET A 288 -2.83 2.58 1.15
N MET A 289 -4.03 3.10 0.92
CA MET A 289 -4.27 4.54 0.90
C MET A 289 -4.01 5.21 2.26
N GLN A 290 -4.28 4.53 3.38
CA GLN A 290 -3.93 5.04 4.72
C GLN A 290 -2.42 5.08 4.95
N ALA A 291 -1.66 4.23 4.27
CA ALA A 291 -0.20 4.25 4.21
C ALA A 291 0.34 5.25 3.17
N ASN A 292 -0.49 6.14 2.63
CA ASN A 292 -0.14 7.10 1.58
C ASN A 292 0.36 6.44 0.28
N VAL A 293 -0.07 5.21 -0.01
CA VAL A 293 0.22 4.53 -1.26
C VAL A 293 -1.07 4.30 -2.04
N ILE A 294 -1.09 4.71 -3.29
CA ILE A 294 -2.23 4.53 -4.19
C ILE A 294 -1.91 3.38 -5.13
N ALA A 295 -2.73 2.34 -5.06
CA ALA A 295 -2.67 1.23 -6.00
C ALA A 295 -3.65 1.45 -7.15
N THR A 296 -3.24 1.19 -8.38
CA THR A 296 -4.09 1.31 -9.58
C THR A 296 -5.16 0.22 -9.63
N SER A 297 -4.97 -0.89 -8.91
CA SER A 297 -5.93 -1.99 -8.85
C SER A 297 -5.77 -2.83 -7.59
N GLY A 298 -6.84 -3.55 -7.20
CA GLY A 298 -6.77 -4.56 -6.13
C GLY A 298 -5.80 -5.71 -6.46
N ARG A 299 -5.57 -5.98 -7.75
CA ARG A 299 -4.60 -6.97 -8.22
C ARG A 299 -3.17 -6.58 -7.86
N ALA A 300 -2.82 -5.30 -7.99
CA ALA A 300 -1.49 -4.82 -7.59
C ALA A 300 -1.26 -5.00 -6.07
N VAL A 301 -2.28 -4.72 -5.24
CA VAL A 301 -2.21 -4.94 -3.78
C VAL A 301 -2.02 -6.41 -3.44
N GLU A 302 -2.67 -7.31 -4.16
CA GLU A 302 -2.53 -8.75 -3.96
C GLU A 302 -1.14 -9.23 -4.39
N ALA A 303 -0.68 -8.82 -5.57
CA ALA A 303 0.66 -9.13 -6.06
C ALA A 303 1.74 -8.67 -5.06
N ALA A 304 1.55 -7.52 -4.41
CA ALA A 304 2.47 -7.05 -3.37
C ALA A 304 2.60 -8.03 -2.18
N GLY A 305 1.53 -8.79 -1.87
CA GLY A 305 1.56 -9.82 -0.83
C GLY A 305 2.32 -11.08 -1.24
N ASP A 306 2.42 -11.36 -2.52
CA ASP A 306 3.06 -12.57 -3.09
C ASP A 306 4.48 -12.31 -3.62
N VAL A 307 5.03 -11.11 -3.40
CA VAL A 307 6.38 -10.73 -3.84
C VAL A 307 7.45 -11.65 -3.24
N ASP A 308 8.35 -12.13 -4.11
CA ASP A 308 9.50 -12.95 -3.78
C ASP A 308 10.81 -12.17 -3.79
N VAL A 309 10.91 -11.12 -4.62
CA VAL A 309 12.13 -10.33 -4.82
C VAL A 309 11.82 -8.84 -4.78
N LEU A 310 12.56 -8.11 -3.95
CA LEU A 310 12.51 -6.66 -3.85
C LEU A 310 13.76 -6.05 -4.50
N LEU A 311 13.57 -5.28 -5.55
CA LEU A 311 14.60 -4.47 -6.19
C LEU A 311 14.53 -3.06 -5.63
N LEU A 312 15.57 -2.66 -4.93
CA LEU A 312 15.63 -1.40 -4.19
C LEU A 312 16.77 -0.54 -4.74
N ASP A 313 16.47 0.69 -5.15
CA ASP A 313 17.53 1.63 -5.47
C ASP A 313 18.36 1.96 -4.23
N LYS A 314 19.66 2.24 -4.42
CA LYS A 314 20.55 2.61 -3.32
C LYS A 314 20.18 3.98 -2.74
N THR A 315 20.11 4.97 -3.63
CA THR A 315 20.03 6.39 -3.27
C THR A 315 18.63 6.76 -2.76
N GLY A 316 18.55 7.38 -1.57
CA GLY A 316 17.27 7.73 -0.98
C GLY A 316 16.45 6.54 -0.42
N THR A 317 16.74 5.28 -0.83
CA THR A 317 16.06 4.07 -0.35
C THR A 317 16.84 3.39 0.77
N ILE A 318 18.02 2.90 0.47
CA ILE A 318 18.91 2.21 1.42
C ILE A 318 19.74 3.23 2.17
N THR A 319 20.20 4.26 1.46
CA THR A 319 20.95 5.39 2.04
C THR A 319 20.05 6.61 2.21
N LEU A 320 20.53 7.61 2.94
CA LEU A 320 19.80 8.88 3.15
C LEU A 320 19.67 9.73 1.87
N GLY A 321 20.39 9.36 0.79
CA GLY A 321 20.41 10.10 -0.47
C GLY A 321 21.32 11.32 -0.46
N ASN A 322 21.78 11.74 0.72
CA ASN A 322 22.68 12.85 0.91
C ASN A 322 24.04 12.33 1.33
N ARG A 323 25.10 12.73 0.62
CA ARG A 323 26.46 12.41 1.01
C ARG A 323 26.83 13.24 2.23
N GLN A 324 27.40 12.61 3.24
CA GLN A 324 27.85 13.29 4.45
C GLN A 324 29.37 13.20 4.61
N ALA A 325 29.97 14.30 5.08
CA ALA A 325 31.37 14.32 5.42
C ALA A 325 31.66 13.34 6.56
N SER A 326 32.61 12.43 6.34
CA SER A 326 32.98 11.38 7.29
C SER A 326 34.33 11.59 7.92
N ILE A 327 35.31 12.09 7.15
CA ILE A 327 36.69 12.28 7.61
C ILE A 327 37.40 13.36 6.80
N PHE A 328 38.34 14.05 7.44
CA PHE A 328 39.27 14.95 6.81
C PHE A 328 40.61 14.22 6.62
N LEU A 329 41.13 14.18 5.40
CA LEU A 329 42.39 13.52 5.02
C LEU A 329 43.37 14.59 4.56
N PRO A 330 44.30 15.05 5.43
CA PRO A 330 45.18 16.15 5.10
C PRO A 330 46.25 15.76 4.05
N ALA A 331 46.65 16.74 3.23
CA ALA A 331 47.81 16.62 2.36
C ALA A 331 49.11 16.60 3.17
N PRO A 332 50.21 16.07 2.62
CA PRO A 332 51.50 16.10 3.32
C PRO A 332 51.90 17.51 3.76
N GLY A 333 52.22 17.66 5.05
CA GLY A 333 52.61 18.95 5.64
C GLY A 333 51.44 19.88 6.00
N VAL A 334 50.22 19.35 6.02
CA VAL A 334 48.99 20.02 6.48
C VAL A 334 48.44 19.26 7.68
N THR A 335 47.97 19.97 8.71
CA THR A 335 47.32 19.32 9.85
C THR A 335 45.83 19.05 9.53
N GLU A 336 45.23 18.05 10.19
CA GLU A 336 43.82 17.76 10.04
C GLU A 336 42.94 18.93 10.48
N GLU A 337 43.37 19.66 11.51
CA GLU A 337 42.69 20.86 12.03
C GLU A 337 42.75 22.01 11.01
N GLU A 338 43.87 22.23 10.33
CA GLU A 338 44.03 23.25 9.28
C GLU A 338 43.08 22.95 8.10
N LEU A 339 43.02 21.69 7.68
CA LEU A 339 42.08 21.25 6.63
C LEU A 339 40.64 21.42 7.07
N ALA A 340 40.28 21.04 8.29
CA ALA A 340 38.92 21.17 8.80
C ALA A 340 38.50 22.63 8.90
N ASP A 341 39.40 23.53 9.35
CA ASP A 341 39.15 24.97 9.44
C ASP A 341 38.85 25.59 8.07
N ALA A 342 39.71 25.32 7.09
CA ALA A 342 39.50 25.79 5.72
C ALA A 342 38.21 25.21 5.10
N SER A 343 37.94 23.93 5.35
CA SER A 343 36.76 23.24 4.86
C SER A 343 35.47 23.83 5.44
N GLN A 344 35.49 24.16 6.76
CA GLN A 344 34.38 24.84 7.43
C GLN A 344 34.12 26.22 6.82
N LEU A 345 35.18 27.05 6.71
CA LEU A 345 35.04 28.39 6.11
C LEU A 345 34.50 28.36 4.70
N ALA A 346 34.95 27.44 3.86
CA ALA A 346 34.46 27.28 2.49
C ALA A 346 33.01 26.73 2.40
N SER A 347 32.49 26.23 3.53
CA SER A 347 31.15 25.61 3.57
C SER A 347 30.11 26.40 4.37
N LEU A 348 30.46 27.50 5.03
CA LEU A 348 29.56 28.28 5.89
C LEU A 348 28.33 28.86 5.14
N ALA A 349 28.50 29.24 3.88
CA ALA A 349 27.42 29.73 3.03
C ALA A 349 26.87 28.66 2.06
N ASP A 350 27.32 27.41 2.19
CA ASP A 350 26.88 26.31 1.35
C ASP A 350 25.70 25.62 2.02
N GLU A 351 24.49 25.93 1.52
CA GLU A 351 23.22 25.38 2.07
C GLU A 351 22.97 23.94 1.63
N THR A 352 23.84 23.36 0.79
CA THR A 352 23.71 21.96 0.40
C THR A 352 23.86 21.02 1.61
N PRO A 353 23.22 19.83 1.61
CA PRO A 353 23.40 18.83 2.66
C PRO A 353 24.87 18.47 2.89
N GLU A 354 25.67 18.39 1.81
CA GLU A 354 27.10 18.15 1.83
C GLU A 354 27.84 19.26 2.57
N GLY A 355 27.57 20.54 2.20
CA GLY A 355 28.17 21.70 2.85
C GLY A 355 27.88 21.77 4.35
N ARG A 356 26.60 21.57 4.73
CA ARG A 356 26.21 21.51 6.15
C ARG A 356 26.89 20.38 6.88
N SER A 357 27.03 19.19 6.27
CA SER A 357 27.70 18.05 6.90
C SER A 357 29.17 18.30 7.19
N ILE A 358 29.87 19.03 6.29
CA ILE A 358 31.27 19.43 6.50
C ILE A 358 31.40 20.35 7.72
N VAL A 359 30.53 21.36 7.82
CA VAL A 359 30.49 22.28 8.98
C VAL A 359 30.21 21.51 10.28
N VAL A 360 29.26 20.58 10.27
CA VAL A 360 28.94 19.76 11.44
C VAL A 360 30.10 18.88 11.85
N LEU A 361 30.77 18.20 10.90
CA LEU A 361 31.93 17.34 11.17
C LEU A 361 33.08 18.13 11.76
N ALA A 362 33.40 19.30 11.18
CA ALA A 362 34.46 20.19 11.68
C ALA A 362 34.17 20.66 13.11
N LYS A 363 32.90 21.05 13.39
CA LYS A 363 32.45 21.48 14.72
C LYS A 363 32.54 20.35 15.75
N GLN A 364 32.12 19.14 15.40
CA GLN A 364 32.13 17.99 16.31
C GLN A 364 33.53 17.51 16.62
N ARG A 365 34.41 17.43 15.62
CA ARG A 365 35.73 16.79 15.74
C ARG A 365 36.77 17.73 16.30
N PHE A 366 36.74 19.02 15.90
CA PHE A 366 37.74 20.03 16.26
C PHE A 366 37.19 21.16 17.15
N LYS A 367 35.90 21.08 17.57
CA LYS A 367 35.26 22.10 18.41
C LYS A 367 35.29 23.51 17.81
N LEU A 368 35.41 23.63 16.50
CA LEU A 368 35.43 24.89 15.78
C LEU A 368 34.06 25.59 15.97
N ARG A 369 34.10 26.78 16.63
CA ARG A 369 32.86 27.55 16.90
C ARG A 369 32.39 28.29 15.65
N GLU A 370 31.11 28.68 15.64
CA GLU A 370 30.61 29.62 14.65
C GLU A 370 31.40 30.92 14.69
N ARG A 371 31.82 31.40 13.51
CA ARG A 371 32.57 32.63 13.38
C ARG A 371 31.63 33.72 12.92
N ASP A 372 31.88 34.95 13.40
CA ASP A 372 31.18 36.11 12.89
C ASP A 372 31.71 36.44 11.49
N LEU A 373 30.89 36.13 10.47
CA LEU A 373 31.21 36.30 9.07
C LEU A 373 31.37 37.77 8.68
N GLN A 374 30.69 38.70 9.41
CA GLN A 374 30.77 40.13 9.16
C GLN A 374 32.13 40.67 9.57
N SER A 375 32.72 40.15 10.63
CA SER A 375 34.06 40.55 11.10
C SER A 375 35.20 40.11 10.17
N LEU A 376 35.00 39.07 9.34
CA LEU A 376 36.01 38.49 8.46
C LEU A 376 36.05 39.11 7.05
N ALA A 377 35.18 40.05 6.69
CA ALA A 377 35.04 40.60 5.35
C ALA A 377 35.07 39.49 4.26
N ALA A 378 34.36 38.38 4.52
CA ALA A 378 34.34 37.20 3.68
C ALA A 378 33.43 37.38 2.47
N THR A 379 33.92 37.08 1.28
CA THR A 379 33.10 37.01 0.06
C THR A 379 32.95 35.55 -0.36
N PHE A 380 31.73 35.03 -0.33
CA PHE A 380 31.46 33.64 -0.70
C PHE A 380 31.34 33.45 -2.21
N VAL A 381 31.85 32.33 -2.66
CA VAL A 381 31.74 31.85 -4.03
C VAL A 381 30.77 30.66 -4.03
N PRO A 382 29.52 30.84 -4.54
CA PRO A 382 28.54 29.77 -4.56
C PRO A 382 28.98 28.64 -5.49
N PHE A 383 28.44 27.44 -5.26
CA PHE A 383 28.67 26.31 -6.15
C PHE A 383 28.14 26.59 -7.55
N SER A 384 28.96 26.28 -8.55
CA SER A 384 28.53 26.31 -9.94
C SER A 384 28.79 24.97 -10.60
N ALA A 385 27.80 24.44 -11.30
CA ALA A 385 27.90 23.19 -12.05
C ALA A 385 28.98 23.27 -13.17
N HIS A 386 29.23 24.46 -13.70
CA HIS A 386 30.25 24.71 -14.72
C HIS A 386 31.67 24.59 -14.13
N THR A 387 31.96 25.23 -12.98
CA THR A 387 33.25 25.20 -12.31
C THR A 387 33.42 23.97 -11.41
N ARG A 388 32.33 23.38 -10.93
CA ARG A 388 32.23 22.29 -9.94
C ARG A 388 32.99 22.57 -8.66
N MET A 389 33.02 23.84 -8.25
CA MET A 389 33.68 24.37 -7.09
C MET A 389 32.81 25.39 -6.36
N SER A 390 33.01 25.50 -5.05
CA SER A 390 32.54 26.56 -4.18
C SER A 390 33.62 27.01 -3.22
N GLY A 391 33.45 28.10 -2.51
CA GLY A 391 34.44 28.52 -1.54
C GLY A 391 34.23 29.92 -0.98
N VAL A 392 35.29 30.50 -0.44
CA VAL A 392 35.30 31.81 0.20
C VAL A 392 36.60 32.56 -0.06
N ASN A 393 36.53 33.87 -0.24
CA ASN A 393 37.65 34.78 -0.27
C ASN A 393 37.66 35.57 1.05
N ILE A 394 38.80 35.56 1.75
CA ILE A 394 39.00 36.25 3.02
C ILE A 394 40.34 36.99 2.94
N GLY A 395 40.33 38.29 2.70
CA GLY A 395 41.53 39.03 2.40
C GLY A 395 42.27 38.48 1.20
N GLU A 396 43.54 38.07 1.36
CA GLU A 396 44.35 37.44 0.30
C GLU A 396 44.12 35.94 0.14
N ARG A 397 43.43 35.28 1.09
CA ARG A 397 43.14 33.85 1.06
C ARG A 397 42.00 33.52 0.11
N GLN A 398 42.16 32.52 -0.73
CA GLN A 398 41.17 32.05 -1.68
C GLN A 398 40.93 30.55 -1.46
N ILE A 399 40.05 30.24 -0.48
CA ILE A 399 39.75 28.85 -0.16
C ILE A 399 38.72 28.33 -1.16
N ARG A 400 39.00 27.20 -1.80
CA ARG A 400 38.10 26.51 -2.72
C ARG A 400 37.96 25.05 -2.31
N LYS A 401 36.73 24.54 -2.42
CA LYS A 401 36.43 23.12 -2.33
C LYS A 401 35.69 22.68 -3.60
N GLY A 402 35.89 21.47 -4.06
CA GLY A 402 35.25 20.98 -5.27
C GLY A 402 35.70 19.61 -5.71
N ALA A 403 35.22 19.22 -6.88
CA ALA A 403 35.56 17.95 -7.51
C ALA A 403 37.08 17.87 -7.73
N ALA A 404 37.65 16.67 -7.58
CA ALA A 404 39.09 16.46 -7.60
C ALA A 404 39.77 16.99 -8.87
N ASP A 405 39.20 16.74 -10.03
CA ASP A 405 39.71 17.20 -11.32
C ASP A 405 39.55 18.73 -11.51
N ALA A 406 38.52 19.34 -10.92
CA ALA A 406 38.33 20.79 -11.00
C ALA A 406 39.35 21.55 -10.16
N ILE A 407 39.58 21.13 -8.92
CA ILE A 407 40.60 21.71 -8.03
C ILE A 407 42.01 21.46 -8.58
N GLN A 408 42.26 20.29 -9.13
CA GLN A 408 43.56 19.99 -9.76
C GLN A 408 43.85 20.99 -10.90
N LYS A 409 42.91 21.17 -11.84
CA LYS A 409 43.04 22.14 -12.94
C LYS A 409 43.26 23.56 -12.45
N GLN A 410 42.57 23.98 -11.38
CA GLN A 410 42.75 25.31 -10.81
C GLN A 410 44.14 25.50 -10.24
N VAL A 411 44.65 24.56 -9.44
CA VAL A 411 46.00 24.63 -8.85
C VAL A 411 47.06 24.63 -9.92
N GLU A 412 46.94 23.81 -10.96
CA GLU A 412 47.85 23.76 -12.10
C GLU A 412 47.80 25.06 -12.92
N SER A 413 46.63 25.67 -13.12
CA SER A 413 46.50 26.97 -13.81
C SER A 413 47.16 28.12 -13.06
N LEU A 414 47.34 28.00 -11.73
CA LEU A 414 48.07 28.94 -10.89
C LEU A 414 49.57 28.67 -10.87
N GLY A 415 50.07 27.73 -11.68
CA GLY A 415 51.49 27.41 -11.84
C GLY A 415 52.08 26.48 -10.77
N GLN A 416 51.26 25.77 -10.01
CA GLN A 416 51.69 24.81 -9.00
C GLN A 416 51.45 23.38 -9.48
N ALA A 417 52.48 22.50 -9.41
CA ALA A 417 52.27 21.08 -9.69
C ALA A 417 51.43 20.42 -8.61
N PHE A 418 50.44 19.61 -9.02
CA PHE A 418 49.55 18.94 -8.08
C PHE A 418 50.28 17.80 -7.32
N PRO A 419 50.18 17.72 -5.96
CA PRO A 419 50.90 16.74 -5.18
C PRO A 419 50.48 15.30 -5.48
N LYS A 420 51.40 14.44 -5.90
CA LYS A 420 51.13 13.02 -6.20
C LYS A 420 50.54 12.25 -5.00
N ALA A 421 50.98 12.55 -3.79
CA ALA A 421 50.46 11.94 -2.58
C ALA A 421 48.97 12.22 -2.37
N THR A 422 48.48 13.44 -2.69
CA THR A 422 47.09 13.77 -2.61
C THR A 422 46.24 13.04 -3.66
N LEU A 423 46.79 12.81 -4.87
CA LEU A 423 46.14 11.98 -5.89
C LEU A 423 45.95 10.54 -5.40
N THR A 424 46.92 9.98 -4.68
CA THR A 424 46.78 8.65 -4.08
C THR A 424 45.64 8.62 -3.07
N ILE A 425 45.53 9.64 -2.21
CA ILE A 425 44.41 9.76 -1.25
C ILE A 425 43.07 9.83 -1.99
N VAL A 426 42.95 10.65 -3.04
CA VAL A 426 41.75 10.74 -3.87
C VAL A 426 41.37 9.38 -4.45
N GLN A 427 42.33 8.65 -5.00
CA GLN A 427 42.08 7.32 -5.57
C GLN A 427 41.68 6.29 -4.51
N GLU A 428 42.25 6.34 -3.31
CA GLU A 428 41.88 5.45 -2.20
C GLU A 428 40.46 5.73 -1.71
N VAL A 429 40.09 7.02 -1.55
CA VAL A 429 38.71 7.42 -1.19
C VAL A 429 37.74 6.94 -2.26
N ALA A 430 38.04 7.16 -3.54
CA ALA A 430 37.20 6.70 -4.64
C ALA A 430 37.06 5.16 -4.68
N ARG A 431 38.18 4.42 -4.42
CA ARG A 431 38.14 2.93 -4.35
C ARG A 431 37.28 2.40 -3.20
N ARG A 432 37.15 3.14 -2.09
CA ARG A 432 36.28 2.80 -0.97
C ARG A 432 34.79 3.15 -1.26
N GLY A 433 34.53 3.74 -2.44
CA GLY A 433 33.19 4.14 -2.86
C GLY A 433 32.70 5.43 -2.26
N SER A 434 33.54 6.15 -1.63
CA SER A 434 33.26 7.48 -1.14
C SER A 434 33.58 8.53 -2.21
N THR A 435 32.99 9.71 -2.12
CA THR A 435 33.29 10.83 -3.02
C THR A 435 34.38 11.69 -2.40
N PRO A 436 35.54 11.83 -3.05
CA PRO A 436 36.60 12.73 -2.60
C PRO A 436 36.26 14.17 -3.00
N LEU A 437 36.19 15.07 -2.03
CA LEU A 437 36.05 16.50 -2.24
C LEU A 437 37.39 17.17 -1.85
N LEU A 438 38.06 17.80 -2.80
CA LEU A 438 39.33 18.46 -2.57
C LEU A 438 39.17 19.88 -2.01
N VAL A 439 40.12 20.28 -1.18
CA VAL A 439 40.19 21.63 -0.60
C VAL A 439 41.58 22.22 -0.88
N CYS A 440 41.62 23.47 -1.34
CA CYS A 440 42.83 24.25 -1.53
C CYS A 440 42.68 25.69 -1.01
N ASP A 441 43.79 26.32 -0.64
CA ASP A 441 43.94 27.74 -0.37
C ASP A 441 44.91 28.34 -1.36
N GLY A 442 44.38 29.07 -2.35
CA GLY A 442 45.13 29.54 -3.48
C GLY A 442 45.84 28.40 -4.23
N ARG A 443 47.18 28.38 -4.19
CA ARG A 443 48.02 27.34 -4.84
C ARG A 443 48.26 26.10 -3.98
N ARG A 444 47.99 26.19 -2.66
CA ARG A 444 48.30 25.12 -1.70
C ARG A 444 47.15 24.16 -1.58
N VAL A 445 47.35 22.91 -1.93
CA VAL A 445 46.36 21.85 -1.69
C VAL A 445 46.41 21.48 -0.20
N LEU A 446 45.27 21.57 0.47
CA LEU A 446 45.16 21.30 1.91
C LEU A 446 44.80 19.83 2.20
N GLY A 447 43.99 19.19 1.34
CA GLY A 447 43.63 17.78 1.54
C GLY A 447 42.31 17.41 0.89
N VAL A 448 41.77 16.29 1.34
CA VAL A 448 40.56 15.67 0.82
C VAL A 448 39.52 15.52 1.95
N ILE A 449 38.28 15.87 1.69
CA ILE A 449 37.15 15.52 2.51
C ILE A 449 36.51 14.27 1.92
N GLU A 450 36.38 13.20 2.71
CA GLU A 450 35.63 12.01 2.29
C GLU A 450 34.14 12.19 2.55
N LEU A 451 33.33 12.17 1.49
CA LEU A 451 31.89 12.17 1.58
C LEU A 451 31.35 10.76 1.38
N LYS A 452 30.59 10.26 2.34
CA LYS A 452 29.96 8.93 2.32
C LYS A 452 28.45 9.00 2.23
N ASP A 453 27.88 8.06 1.50
CA ASP A 453 26.46 7.75 1.61
C ASP A 453 26.23 7.01 2.94
N ILE A 454 25.28 7.50 3.73
CA ILE A 454 24.94 6.91 5.02
C ILE A 454 23.76 5.96 4.87
N VAL A 455 23.95 4.71 5.29
CA VAL A 455 22.89 3.71 5.36
C VAL A 455 21.87 4.13 6.41
N LYS A 456 20.57 4.06 6.07
CA LYS A 456 19.48 4.42 6.98
C LYS A 456 19.48 3.52 8.21
N GLY A 457 19.32 4.12 9.39
CA GLY A 457 19.18 3.37 10.63
C GLY A 457 17.95 2.44 10.62
N GLY A 458 18.09 1.21 11.14
CA GLY A 458 17.01 0.23 11.21
C GLY A 458 16.72 -0.52 9.91
N ILE A 459 17.39 -0.20 8.79
CA ILE A 459 17.15 -0.86 7.49
C ILE A 459 17.60 -2.33 7.51
N LYS A 460 18.69 -2.63 8.20
CA LYS A 460 19.24 -3.98 8.34
C LYS A 460 18.28 -4.93 9.04
N GLU A 461 17.63 -4.46 10.10
CA GLU A 461 16.59 -5.20 10.83
C GLU A 461 15.39 -5.48 9.93
N ARG A 462 14.96 -4.49 9.15
CA ARG A 462 13.87 -4.62 8.17
C ARG A 462 14.20 -5.65 7.10
N PHE A 463 15.40 -5.65 6.55
CA PHE A 463 15.81 -6.67 5.58
C PHE A 463 15.90 -8.06 6.22
N GLY A 464 16.29 -8.15 7.49
CA GLY A 464 16.22 -9.39 8.26
C GLY A 464 14.78 -9.91 8.45
N GLU A 465 13.79 -9.03 8.59
CA GLU A 465 12.37 -9.40 8.64
C GLU A 465 11.88 -9.91 7.28
N LEU A 466 12.21 -9.22 6.18
CA LEU A 466 11.85 -9.63 4.82
C LEU A 466 12.45 -11.00 4.48
N ARG A 467 13.70 -11.23 4.84
CA ARG A 467 14.38 -12.52 4.63
C ARG A 467 13.69 -13.66 5.39
N ARG A 468 13.24 -13.43 6.62
CA ARG A 468 12.45 -14.40 7.38
C ARG A 468 11.12 -14.76 6.72
N MET A 469 10.58 -13.85 5.91
CA MET A 469 9.38 -14.07 5.11
C MET A 469 9.65 -14.76 3.76
N GLY A 470 10.90 -15.08 3.45
CA GLY A 470 11.32 -15.68 2.19
C GLY A 470 11.48 -14.67 1.04
N ILE A 471 11.53 -13.36 1.34
CA ILE A 471 11.70 -12.32 0.33
C ILE A 471 13.19 -12.01 0.18
N LYS A 472 13.71 -12.10 -1.05
CA LYS A 472 15.07 -11.70 -1.42
C LYS A 472 15.11 -10.19 -1.65
N THR A 473 16.11 -9.51 -1.05
CA THR A 473 16.36 -8.08 -1.26
C THR A 473 17.58 -7.90 -2.16
N VAL A 474 17.45 -7.10 -3.21
CA VAL A 474 18.52 -6.81 -4.17
C VAL A 474 18.69 -5.30 -4.28
N MET A 475 19.87 -4.81 -3.95
CA MET A 475 20.22 -3.40 -4.13
C MET A 475 20.62 -3.13 -5.58
N ILE A 476 20.10 -2.05 -6.16
CA ILE A 476 20.48 -1.58 -7.49
C ILE A 476 21.21 -0.25 -7.34
N THR A 477 22.36 -0.10 -7.99
CA THR A 477 23.15 1.13 -7.94
C THR A 477 23.96 1.34 -9.21
N GLY A 478 24.17 2.60 -9.58
CA GLY A 478 25.14 2.98 -10.61
C GLY A 478 26.60 2.99 -10.15
N ASP A 479 26.86 2.71 -8.86
CA ASP A 479 28.22 2.66 -8.31
C ASP A 479 29.02 1.47 -8.87
N ASN A 480 30.34 1.57 -8.71
CA ASN A 480 31.24 0.45 -9.01
C ASN A 480 31.01 -0.76 -8.07
N PRO A 481 31.43 -1.97 -8.48
CA PRO A 481 31.15 -3.19 -7.70
C PRO A 481 31.71 -3.19 -6.26
N LEU A 482 32.85 -2.53 -6.02
CA LEU A 482 33.46 -2.48 -4.68
C LEU A 482 32.64 -1.63 -3.71
N THR A 483 32.18 -0.47 -4.18
CA THR A 483 31.28 0.41 -3.42
C THR A 483 29.95 -0.29 -3.13
N ALA A 484 29.36 -0.87 -4.17
CA ALA A 484 28.10 -1.58 -4.06
C ALA A 484 28.19 -2.72 -3.04
N ALA A 485 29.27 -3.52 -3.07
CA ALA A 485 29.49 -4.60 -2.12
C ALA A 485 29.61 -4.09 -0.67
N ALA A 486 30.32 -2.99 -0.44
CA ALA A 486 30.48 -2.41 0.90
C ALA A 486 29.15 -1.95 1.49
N ILE A 487 28.35 -1.20 0.70
CA ILE A 487 27.02 -0.71 1.13
C ILE A 487 26.05 -1.87 1.31
N ALA A 488 26.06 -2.86 0.41
CA ALA A 488 25.22 -4.05 0.51
C ALA A 488 25.48 -4.84 1.80
N ALA A 489 26.74 -5.01 2.16
CA ALA A 489 27.14 -5.68 3.40
C ALA A 489 26.72 -4.89 4.65
N GLU A 490 26.90 -3.56 4.65
CA GLU A 490 26.49 -2.67 5.74
C GLU A 490 24.97 -2.69 5.92
N ALA A 491 24.22 -2.52 4.83
CA ALA A 491 22.76 -2.54 4.83
C ALA A 491 22.16 -3.93 5.09
N GLY A 492 22.92 -4.99 4.81
CA GLY A 492 22.48 -6.38 5.00
C GLY A 492 21.48 -6.85 3.94
N VAL A 493 21.57 -6.35 2.70
CA VAL A 493 20.81 -6.89 1.56
C VAL A 493 21.37 -8.25 1.12
N ASP A 494 20.54 -9.04 0.41
CA ASP A 494 20.93 -10.39 0.00
C ASP A 494 21.81 -10.42 -1.23
N ASP A 495 21.67 -9.40 -2.11
CA ASP A 495 22.37 -9.33 -3.39
C ASP A 495 22.44 -7.86 -3.87
N PHE A 496 23.24 -7.58 -4.90
CA PHE A 496 23.29 -6.25 -5.50
C PHE A 496 23.60 -6.30 -6.99
N LEU A 497 23.13 -5.28 -7.72
CA LEU A 497 23.47 -4.99 -9.11
C LEU A 497 24.22 -3.66 -9.15
N ALA A 498 25.53 -3.72 -9.43
CA ALA A 498 26.39 -2.56 -9.62
C ALA A 498 26.41 -2.10 -11.08
N GLU A 499 26.82 -0.83 -11.33
CA GLU A 499 26.88 -0.24 -12.67
C GLU A 499 25.59 -0.44 -13.47
N ALA A 500 24.45 -0.31 -12.78
CA ALA A 500 23.14 -0.66 -13.29
C ALA A 500 22.69 0.30 -14.39
N THR A 501 22.52 -0.24 -15.61
CA THR A 501 21.85 0.45 -16.71
C THR A 501 20.35 0.09 -16.75
N PRO A 502 19.50 0.88 -17.42
CA PRO A 502 18.08 0.53 -17.58
C PRO A 502 17.87 -0.87 -18.15
N GLU A 503 18.71 -1.30 -19.11
CA GLU A 503 18.65 -2.63 -19.72
C GLU A 503 19.08 -3.73 -18.74
N ALA A 504 20.06 -3.45 -17.87
CA ALA A 504 20.49 -4.39 -16.83
C ALA A 504 19.40 -4.59 -15.78
N LYS A 505 18.71 -3.51 -15.36
CA LYS A 505 17.55 -3.56 -14.47
C LYS A 505 16.44 -4.44 -15.07
N LEU A 506 16.11 -4.20 -16.34
CA LEU A 506 15.07 -4.95 -17.06
C LEU A 506 15.42 -6.44 -17.19
N ARG A 507 16.68 -6.77 -17.50
CA ARG A 507 17.15 -8.17 -17.56
C ARG A 507 17.00 -8.87 -16.23
N LEU A 508 17.41 -8.22 -15.14
CA LEU A 508 17.33 -8.80 -13.80
C LEU A 508 15.89 -9.13 -13.42
N ILE A 509 14.93 -8.24 -13.73
CA ILE A 509 13.50 -8.49 -13.49
C ILE A 509 13.04 -9.73 -14.28
N ARG A 510 13.33 -9.78 -15.58
CA ARG A 510 12.93 -10.90 -16.45
C ARG A 510 13.56 -12.22 -16.03
N GLU A 511 14.80 -12.19 -15.55
CA GLU A 511 15.47 -13.37 -15.02
C GLU A 511 14.73 -13.95 -13.82
N HIS A 512 14.38 -13.13 -12.84
CA HIS A 512 13.59 -13.57 -11.69
C HIS A 512 12.19 -14.05 -12.10
N GLN A 513 11.51 -13.32 -13.00
CA GLN A 513 10.19 -13.71 -13.51
C GLN A 513 10.21 -15.03 -14.28
N SER A 514 11.28 -15.31 -15.03
CA SER A 514 11.46 -16.60 -15.75
C SER A 514 11.58 -17.80 -14.80
N GLN A 515 12.01 -17.55 -13.56
CA GLN A 515 12.07 -18.53 -12.47
C GLN A 515 10.72 -18.65 -11.71
N GLY A 516 9.66 -17.98 -12.19
CA GLY A 516 8.35 -17.96 -11.54
C GLY A 516 8.26 -17.07 -10.29
N ARG A 517 9.21 -16.16 -10.08
CA ARG A 517 9.24 -15.25 -8.94
C ARG A 517 8.56 -13.92 -9.26
N LEU A 518 7.78 -13.41 -8.34
CA LEU A 518 7.18 -12.07 -8.43
C LEU A 518 8.16 -11.00 -7.93
N VAL A 519 8.36 -10.00 -8.77
CA VAL A 519 9.34 -8.94 -8.55
C VAL A 519 8.66 -7.62 -8.23
N ALA A 520 9.07 -6.98 -7.14
CA ALA A 520 8.69 -5.61 -6.82
C ALA A 520 9.88 -4.66 -6.99
N MET A 521 9.60 -3.46 -7.49
CA MET A 521 10.61 -2.41 -7.70
C MET A 521 10.06 -1.03 -7.32
N THR A 522 10.95 -0.17 -6.82
CA THR A 522 10.71 1.28 -6.70
C THR A 522 11.54 2.02 -7.73
N GLY A 523 11.05 3.18 -8.19
CA GLY A 523 11.78 4.07 -9.07
C GLY A 523 11.14 5.44 -9.16
N ASP A 524 11.91 6.46 -9.51
CA ASP A 524 11.47 7.85 -9.63
C ASP A 524 11.88 8.49 -10.96
N GLY A 525 12.93 7.98 -11.62
CA GLY A 525 13.47 8.52 -12.85
C GLY A 525 12.84 7.97 -14.13
N THR A 526 13.01 8.71 -15.23
CA THR A 526 12.61 8.25 -16.57
C THR A 526 13.35 6.98 -16.97
N ASN A 527 14.57 6.79 -16.48
CA ASN A 527 15.40 5.61 -16.72
C ASN A 527 14.83 4.34 -16.06
N ASP A 528 13.98 4.50 -15.04
CA ASP A 528 13.34 3.40 -14.34
C ASP A 528 12.01 2.96 -14.99
N ALA A 529 11.41 3.81 -15.82
CA ALA A 529 10.10 3.54 -16.41
C ALA A 529 10.00 2.18 -17.12
N PRO A 530 10.97 1.73 -17.94
CA PRO A 530 10.91 0.40 -18.57
C PRO A 530 10.94 -0.74 -17.54
N ALA A 531 11.74 -0.61 -16.48
CA ALA A 531 11.84 -1.59 -15.41
C ALA A 531 10.57 -1.61 -14.54
N LEU A 532 10.02 -0.44 -14.20
CA LEU A 532 8.73 -0.31 -13.50
C LEU A 532 7.59 -0.94 -14.30
N ALA A 533 7.52 -0.72 -15.61
CA ALA A 533 6.49 -1.31 -16.46
C ALA A 533 6.58 -2.85 -16.52
N GLN A 534 7.78 -3.42 -16.34
CA GLN A 534 8.00 -4.87 -16.36
C GLN A 534 7.74 -5.52 -15.01
N ALA A 535 7.98 -4.83 -13.90
CA ALA A 535 7.85 -5.39 -12.56
C ALA A 535 6.37 -5.73 -12.23
N ASP A 536 6.17 -6.82 -11.46
CA ASP A 536 4.83 -7.24 -11.02
C ASP A 536 4.21 -6.24 -10.04
N VAL A 537 5.05 -5.65 -9.19
CA VAL A 537 4.71 -4.56 -8.29
C VAL A 537 5.69 -3.40 -8.53
N ALA A 538 5.19 -2.32 -9.09
CA ALA A 538 5.97 -1.15 -9.46
C ALA A 538 5.47 0.07 -8.67
N VAL A 539 6.30 0.57 -7.75
CA VAL A 539 5.97 1.73 -6.92
C VAL A 539 6.73 2.94 -7.44
N ALA A 540 6.02 3.85 -8.11
CA ALA A 540 6.56 5.13 -8.53
C ALA A 540 6.49 6.14 -7.38
N MET A 541 7.51 7.00 -7.26
CA MET A 541 7.51 8.10 -6.30
C MET A 541 6.65 9.27 -6.80
N ASN A 542 5.97 9.98 -5.91
CA ASN A 542 5.22 11.17 -6.28
C ASN A 542 6.13 12.29 -6.81
N THR A 543 7.34 12.39 -6.28
CA THR A 543 8.37 13.32 -6.79
C THR A 543 8.96 12.90 -8.13
N GLY A 544 8.75 11.66 -8.54
CA GLY A 544 9.31 11.11 -9.77
C GLY A 544 8.68 11.67 -11.05
N THR A 545 9.32 11.33 -12.17
CA THR A 545 8.89 11.78 -13.50
C THR A 545 7.51 11.25 -13.88
N GLN A 546 6.84 11.94 -14.79
CA GLN A 546 5.53 11.50 -15.30
C GLN A 546 5.62 10.10 -15.94
N ALA A 547 6.71 9.80 -16.64
CA ALA A 547 6.95 8.48 -17.23
C ALA A 547 7.03 7.37 -16.18
N ALA A 548 7.71 7.59 -15.05
CA ALA A 548 7.76 6.65 -13.94
C ALA A 548 6.38 6.43 -13.31
N LYS A 549 5.60 7.51 -13.08
CA LYS A 549 4.24 7.43 -12.53
C LYS A 549 3.26 6.68 -13.44
N GLU A 550 3.41 6.80 -14.75
CA GLU A 550 2.58 6.08 -15.73
C GLU A 550 2.96 4.62 -15.88
N ALA A 551 4.24 4.29 -15.71
CA ALA A 551 4.76 2.94 -15.76
C ALA A 551 4.43 2.14 -14.49
N GLY A 552 4.33 2.82 -13.32
CA GLY A 552 4.03 2.19 -12.05
C GLY A 552 2.58 1.73 -11.91
N ASN A 553 2.36 0.61 -11.22
CA ASN A 553 1.03 0.18 -10.82
C ASN A 553 0.65 0.60 -9.39
N MET A 554 1.55 1.29 -8.71
CA MET A 554 1.35 1.98 -7.44
C MET A 554 2.09 3.32 -7.45
N VAL A 555 1.59 4.28 -6.67
CA VAL A 555 2.27 5.57 -6.45
C VAL A 555 2.40 5.81 -4.96
N ASP A 556 3.62 6.02 -4.49
CA ASP A 556 3.91 6.44 -3.13
C ASP A 556 3.83 7.97 -3.03
N LEU A 557 2.88 8.47 -2.26
CA LEU A 557 2.66 9.90 -2.09
C LEU A 557 3.71 10.57 -1.22
N ASP A 558 4.31 9.83 -0.29
CA ASP A 558 5.34 10.33 0.62
C ASP A 558 6.72 10.39 -0.06
N SER A 559 6.82 9.88 -1.29
CA SER A 559 8.09 9.75 -2.02
C SER A 559 9.21 9.12 -1.17
N ASN A 560 8.83 8.16 -0.35
CA ASN A 560 9.74 7.43 0.52
C ASN A 560 9.98 6.02 -0.01
N PRO A 561 11.13 5.76 -0.63
CA PRO A 561 11.39 4.47 -1.27
C PRO A 561 11.31 3.25 -0.33
N THR A 562 11.45 3.45 0.99
CA THR A 562 11.26 2.37 1.99
C THR A 562 9.79 1.95 2.13
N LYS A 563 8.87 2.72 1.56
CA LYS A 563 7.43 2.42 1.52
C LYS A 563 7.11 1.09 0.83
N LEU A 564 7.97 0.66 -0.09
CA LEU A 564 7.81 -0.65 -0.74
C LEU A 564 7.72 -1.79 0.29
N ILE A 565 8.43 -1.69 1.39
CA ILE A 565 8.37 -2.66 2.49
C ILE A 565 6.96 -2.66 3.12
N GLU A 566 6.41 -1.47 3.41
CA GLU A 566 5.05 -1.33 3.95
C GLU A 566 3.98 -1.81 2.96
N VAL A 567 4.20 -1.60 1.67
CA VAL A 567 3.35 -2.08 0.58
C VAL A 567 3.27 -3.61 0.62
N VAL A 568 4.41 -4.28 0.69
CA VAL A 568 4.49 -5.75 0.77
C VAL A 568 3.86 -6.27 2.07
N GLU A 569 4.14 -5.63 3.20
CA GLU A 569 3.54 -6.00 4.49
C GLU A 569 2.00 -5.89 4.44
N THR A 570 1.47 -4.82 3.85
CA THR A 570 0.02 -4.60 3.70
C THR A 570 -0.61 -5.63 2.77
N GLY A 571 0.05 -5.96 1.65
CA GLY A 571 -0.35 -7.02 0.74
C GLY A 571 -0.39 -8.38 1.44
N LYS A 572 0.68 -8.75 2.14
CA LYS A 572 0.75 -9.98 2.95
C LYS A 572 -0.34 -10.03 4.02
N GLN A 573 -0.60 -8.93 4.72
CA GLN A 573 -1.69 -8.85 5.70
C GLN A 573 -3.05 -9.12 5.06
N MET A 574 -3.30 -8.63 3.85
CA MET A 574 -4.53 -8.88 3.11
C MET A 574 -4.68 -10.37 2.77
N LEU A 575 -3.63 -11.02 2.24
CA LEU A 575 -3.62 -12.45 1.93
C LEU A 575 -3.81 -13.30 3.20
N MET A 576 -3.09 -12.97 4.28
CA MET A 576 -3.25 -13.62 5.58
C MET A 576 -4.68 -13.51 6.11
N THR A 577 -5.30 -12.33 6.00
CA THR A 577 -6.68 -12.11 6.44
C THR A 577 -7.65 -12.98 5.66
N ARG A 578 -7.48 -13.04 4.33
CA ARG A 578 -8.29 -13.89 3.45
C ARG A 578 -8.12 -15.37 3.82
N GLY A 579 -6.89 -15.85 3.93
CA GLY A 579 -6.59 -17.24 4.31
C GLY A 579 -7.15 -17.63 5.67
N SER A 580 -6.99 -16.76 6.67
CA SER A 580 -7.51 -16.98 8.03
C SER A 580 -9.04 -17.08 8.07
N LEU A 581 -9.72 -16.15 7.38
CA LEU A 581 -11.20 -16.14 7.33
C LEU A 581 -11.75 -17.29 6.49
N THR A 582 -11.06 -17.70 5.42
CA THR A 582 -11.43 -18.89 4.64
C THR A 582 -11.30 -20.16 5.50
N THR A 583 -10.20 -20.33 6.22
CA THR A 583 -9.98 -21.45 7.14
C THR A 583 -11.06 -21.49 8.22
N PHE A 584 -11.35 -20.35 8.83
CA PHE A 584 -12.42 -20.24 9.84
C PHE A 584 -13.78 -20.57 9.24
N SER A 585 -14.12 -20.07 8.06
CA SER A 585 -15.41 -20.30 7.41
C SER A 585 -15.66 -21.79 7.15
N ILE A 586 -14.67 -22.48 6.56
CA ILE A 586 -14.79 -23.92 6.28
C ILE A 586 -14.90 -24.72 7.59
N ALA A 587 -14.07 -24.40 8.57
CA ALA A 587 -14.09 -25.07 9.87
C ALA A 587 -15.40 -24.83 10.64
N ASN A 588 -15.94 -23.63 10.57
CA ASN A 588 -17.20 -23.22 11.20
C ASN A 588 -18.41 -24.02 10.69
N ASP A 589 -18.39 -24.41 9.42
CA ASP A 589 -19.52 -25.13 8.83
C ASP A 589 -19.63 -26.56 9.37
N VAL A 590 -18.53 -27.15 9.84
CA VAL A 590 -18.50 -28.53 10.40
C VAL A 590 -19.44 -28.71 11.59
N ALA A 591 -19.47 -27.76 12.53
CA ALA A 591 -20.32 -27.86 13.73
C ALA A 591 -21.83 -27.86 13.40
N LYS A 592 -22.22 -27.23 12.30
CA LYS A 592 -23.62 -27.12 11.86
C LYS A 592 -24.17 -28.47 11.41
N TYR A 593 -23.31 -29.39 10.90
CA TYR A 593 -23.70 -30.76 10.56
C TYR A 593 -24.18 -31.51 11.79
N PHE A 594 -23.47 -31.35 12.93
CA PHE A 594 -23.83 -31.99 14.19
C PHE A 594 -25.09 -31.38 14.82
N ALA A 595 -25.56 -30.23 14.40
CA ALA A 595 -26.83 -29.65 14.79
C ALA A 595 -27.98 -30.12 13.88
N ILE A 596 -27.82 -29.96 12.55
CA ILE A 596 -28.93 -30.06 11.59
C ILE A 596 -29.20 -31.50 11.16
N ILE A 597 -28.16 -32.33 10.97
CA ILE A 597 -28.35 -33.74 10.51
C ILE A 597 -29.18 -34.55 11.51
N PRO A 598 -28.85 -34.61 12.83
CA PRO A 598 -29.69 -35.29 13.79
C PRO A 598 -31.11 -34.70 13.83
N ALA A 599 -31.22 -33.35 13.82
CA ALA A 599 -32.52 -32.69 13.85
C ALA A 599 -33.41 -33.06 12.66
N ALA A 600 -32.85 -33.22 11.47
CA ALA A 600 -33.58 -33.53 10.25
C ALA A 600 -33.94 -35.00 10.11
N PHE A 601 -33.09 -35.92 10.60
CA PHE A 601 -33.21 -37.35 10.26
C PHE A 601 -33.33 -38.30 11.46
N ALA A 602 -33.09 -37.88 12.70
CA ALA A 602 -33.16 -38.77 13.86
C ALA A 602 -34.54 -39.32 14.15
N SER A 603 -35.60 -38.66 13.67
CA SER A 603 -36.98 -39.20 13.77
C SER A 603 -37.18 -40.45 12.92
N THR A 604 -36.50 -40.55 11.77
CA THR A 604 -36.52 -41.72 10.85
C THR A 604 -35.41 -42.71 11.18
N TYR A 605 -34.23 -42.20 11.55
CA TYR A 605 -33.02 -42.95 11.88
C TYR A 605 -32.53 -42.62 13.29
N PRO A 606 -33.06 -43.24 14.39
CA PRO A 606 -32.73 -42.87 15.76
C PRO A 606 -31.24 -42.95 16.08
N GLN A 607 -30.47 -43.81 15.37
CA GLN A 607 -29.02 -43.93 15.52
C GLN A 607 -28.27 -42.63 15.26
N LEU A 608 -28.82 -41.75 14.42
CA LEU A 608 -28.22 -40.43 14.12
C LEU A 608 -28.23 -39.46 15.33
N ASN A 609 -28.98 -39.78 16.40
CA ASN A 609 -28.88 -39.05 17.66
C ASN A 609 -27.46 -39.09 18.27
N ALA A 610 -26.65 -40.08 17.92
CA ALA A 610 -25.23 -40.12 18.31
C ALA A 610 -24.45 -38.89 17.82
N LEU A 611 -24.92 -38.24 16.74
CA LEU A 611 -24.34 -37.00 16.21
C LEU A 611 -24.80 -35.76 16.97
N ASN A 612 -25.84 -35.83 17.83
CA ASN A 612 -26.29 -34.70 18.66
C ASN A 612 -25.35 -34.47 19.85
N VAL A 613 -24.07 -34.22 19.55
CA VAL A 613 -23.01 -34.01 20.55
C VAL A 613 -23.29 -32.82 21.46
N MET A 614 -24.02 -31.80 20.92
CA MET A 614 -24.39 -30.60 21.67
C MET A 614 -25.63 -30.81 22.57
N SER A 615 -26.31 -31.95 22.49
CA SER A 615 -27.56 -32.23 23.23
C SER A 615 -28.56 -31.06 23.08
N LEU A 616 -28.91 -30.72 21.82
CA LEU A 616 -29.85 -29.64 21.50
C LEU A 616 -31.27 -30.06 21.86
N ALA A 617 -32.09 -29.10 22.30
CA ALA A 617 -33.36 -29.33 22.97
C ALA A 617 -34.46 -29.92 22.06
N SER A 618 -34.56 -29.47 20.85
CA SER A 618 -35.55 -29.93 19.85
C SER A 618 -34.98 -29.86 18.44
N PRO A 619 -35.54 -30.58 17.44
CA PRO A 619 -35.15 -30.44 16.05
C PRO A 619 -35.30 -29.02 15.52
N PHE A 620 -36.35 -28.30 15.90
CA PHE A 620 -36.59 -26.93 15.46
C PHE A 620 -35.58 -25.95 16.08
N SER A 621 -35.32 -26.10 17.41
CA SER A 621 -34.34 -25.23 18.07
C SER A 621 -32.93 -25.48 17.55
N ALA A 622 -32.57 -26.73 17.23
CA ALA A 622 -31.27 -27.09 16.67
C ALA A 622 -31.02 -26.42 15.30
N ILE A 623 -32.01 -26.53 14.39
CA ILE A 623 -31.93 -25.90 13.06
C ILE A 623 -31.89 -24.37 13.20
N LEU A 624 -32.79 -23.81 14.00
CA LEU A 624 -32.87 -22.37 14.21
C LEU A 624 -31.59 -21.80 14.84
N SER A 625 -31.03 -22.48 15.87
CA SER A 625 -29.77 -22.07 16.50
C SER A 625 -28.58 -22.08 15.54
N ALA A 626 -28.53 -23.06 14.63
CA ALA A 626 -27.49 -23.11 13.60
C ALA A 626 -27.63 -21.95 12.58
N VAL A 627 -28.84 -21.61 12.15
CA VAL A 627 -29.13 -20.49 11.24
C VAL A 627 -28.82 -19.14 11.91
N ILE A 628 -29.25 -18.96 13.16
CA ILE A 628 -28.95 -17.75 13.94
C ILE A 628 -27.44 -17.57 14.09
N PHE A 629 -26.75 -18.64 14.51
CA PHE A 629 -25.32 -18.60 14.67
C PHE A 629 -24.61 -18.23 13.36
N ASN A 630 -25.05 -18.79 12.22
CA ASN A 630 -24.51 -18.49 10.90
C ASN A 630 -24.67 -17.01 10.52
N ALA A 631 -25.77 -16.38 10.89
CA ALA A 631 -26.02 -14.96 10.68
C ALA A 631 -25.16 -14.08 11.61
N VAL A 632 -25.12 -14.42 12.89
CA VAL A 632 -24.46 -13.63 13.94
C VAL A 632 -22.94 -13.66 13.78
N ILE A 633 -22.35 -14.80 13.39
CA ILE A 633 -20.90 -14.91 13.23
C ILE A 633 -20.36 -13.98 12.13
N ILE A 634 -21.14 -13.72 11.08
CA ILE A 634 -20.77 -12.75 10.03
C ILE A 634 -20.55 -11.36 10.65
N VAL A 635 -21.44 -10.93 11.55
CA VAL A 635 -21.36 -9.63 12.23
C VAL A 635 -20.06 -9.51 13.03
N PHE A 636 -19.68 -10.57 13.78
CA PHE A 636 -18.43 -10.59 14.55
C PHE A 636 -17.16 -10.64 13.70
N LEU A 637 -17.26 -11.18 12.48
CA LEU A 637 -16.12 -11.25 11.57
C LEU A 637 -15.93 -9.99 10.72
N ILE A 638 -16.90 -9.09 10.61
CA ILE A 638 -16.77 -7.81 9.89
C ILE A 638 -15.58 -6.99 10.40
N PRO A 639 -15.40 -6.75 11.73
CA PRO A 639 -14.23 -6.02 12.22
C PRO A 639 -12.90 -6.69 11.83
N LEU A 640 -12.84 -8.01 11.85
CA LEU A 640 -11.64 -8.76 11.48
C LEU A 640 -11.36 -8.66 9.97
N ALA A 641 -12.39 -8.71 9.13
CA ALA A 641 -12.28 -8.53 7.68
C ALA A 641 -11.79 -7.13 7.32
N LEU A 642 -12.31 -6.10 8.00
CA LEU A 642 -11.99 -4.69 7.72
C LEU A 642 -10.65 -4.24 8.30
N LYS A 643 -10.28 -4.66 9.52
CA LYS A 643 -8.98 -4.34 10.15
C LYS A 643 -7.85 -5.22 9.62
N GLY A 644 -8.18 -6.41 9.19
CA GLY A 644 -7.22 -7.45 8.89
C GLY A 644 -6.66 -8.16 10.14
N VAL A 645 -6.14 -9.34 9.91
CA VAL A 645 -5.40 -10.12 10.92
C VAL A 645 -4.08 -9.40 11.20
N LYS A 646 -3.64 -9.39 12.47
CA LYS A 646 -2.37 -8.77 12.84
C LYS A 646 -1.22 -9.41 12.07
N TYR A 647 -0.52 -8.58 11.30
CA TYR A 647 0.66 -9.00 10.56
C TYR A 647 1.76 -9.51 11.51
N ARG A 648 2.41 -10.60 11.12
CA ARG A 648 3.60 -11.14 11.78
C ARG A 648 4.56 -11.66 10.73
N PRO A 649 5.83 -11.29 10.78
CA PRO A 649 6.86 -11.76 9.84
C PRO A 649 7.24 -13.21 10.15
N LEU A 650 6.42 -14.16 9.69
CA LEU A 650 6.61 -15.59 9.85
C LEU A 650 6.73 -16.25 8.48
N GLY A 651 7.53 -17.29 8.39
CA GLY A 651 7.59 -18.13 7.18
C GLY A 651 6.25 -18.84 6.92
N ALA A 652 6.00 -19.17 5.65
CA ALA A 652 4.72 -19.72 5.17
C ALA A 652 4.24 -20.96 5.96
N ALA A 653 5.14 -21.90 6.30
CA ALA A 653 4.80 -23.10 7.08
C ALA A 653 4.32 -22.77 8.51
N SER A 654 4.98 -21.84 9.19
CA SER A 654 4.60 -21.39 10.54
C SER A 654 3.27 -20.65 10.53
N LEU A 655 3.04 -19.85 9.48
CA LEU A 655 1.79 -19.13 9.26
C LEU A 655 0.63 -20.10 9.02
N LEU A 656 0.82 -21.10 8.15
CA LEU A 656 -0.18 -22.14 7.88
C LEU A 656 -0.54 -22.90 9.16
N ARG A 657 0.48 -23.39 9.92
CA ARG A 657 0.26 -24.09 11.19
C ARG A 657 -0.54 -23.24 12.17
N ARG A 658 -0.20 -21.98 12.31
CA ARG A 658 -0.92 -21.05 13.18
C ARG A 658 -2.36 -20.84 12.71
N ASN A 659 -2.59 -20.65 11.41
CA ASN A 659 -3.93 -20.50 10.86
C ASN A 659 -4.79 -21.73 11.12
N LEU A 660 -4.25 -22.92 10.94
CA LEU A 660 -4.94 -24.17 11.25
C LEU A 660 -5.27 -24.30 12.73
N VAL A 661 -4.34 -23.93 13.63
CA VAL A 661 -4.60 -24.01 15.08
C VAL A 661 -5.57 -22.93 15.53
N VAL A 662 -5.38 -21.67 15.16
CA VAL A 662 -6.20 -20.56 15.69
C VAL A 662 -7.56 -20.49 14.99
N TYR A 663 -7.58 -20.51 13.65
CA TYR A 663 -8.80 -20.33 12.87
C TYR A 663 -9.47 -21.64 12.49
N GLY A 664 -8.70 -22.73 12.32
CA GLY A 664 -9.25 -24.06 12.08
C GLY A 664 -9.86 -24.64 13.35
N LEU A 665 -9.06 -24.85 14.39
CA LEU A 665 -9.56 -25.41 15.65
C LEU A 665 -10.54 -24.45 16.35
N GLY A 666 -10.24 -23.14 16.37
CA GLY A 666 -11.17 -22.13 16.88
C GLY A 666 -12.47 -22.07 16.06
N GLY A 667 -12.38 -22.22 14.73
CA GLY A 667 -13.54 -22.31 13.83
C GLY A 667 -14.41 -23.53 14.10
N ILE A 668 -13.86 -24.62 14.57
CA ILE A 668 -14.62 -25.81 15.01
C ILE A 668 -15.25 -25.56 16.38
N LEU A 669 -14.48 -25.13 17.37
CA LEU A 669 -14.94 -25.07 18.77
C LEU A 669 -15.97 -23.96 19.04
N ILE A 670 -15.75 -22.76 18.46
CA ILE A 670 -16.63 -21.60 18.69
C ILE A 670 -18.09 -21.88 18.28
N PRO A 671 -18.38 -22.49 17.11
CA PRO A 671 -19.75 -22.79 16.72
C PRO A 671 -20.45 -23.80 17.62
N PHE A 672 -19.73 -24.84 18.12
CA PHE A 672 -20.33 -25.78 19.08
C PHE A 672 -20.84 -25.04 20.33
N ALA A 673 -20.01 -24.18 20.90
CA ALA A 673 -20.39 -23.37 22.06
C ALA A 673 -21.48 -22.36 21.72
N GLY A 674 -21.36 -21.66 20.57
CA GLY A 674 -22.29 -20.62 20.14
C GLY A 674 -23.68 -21.15 19.79
N ILE A 675 -23.76 -22.25 19.06
CA ILE A 675 -25.05 -22.92 18.73
C ILE A 675 -25.73 -23.39 20.01
N LYS A 676 -24.98 -24.02 20.94
CA LYS A 676 -25.55 -24.45 22.22
C LYS A 676 -26.05 -23.29 23.06
N LEU A 677 -25.29 -22.18 23.11
CA LEU A 677 -25.70 -20.97 23.85
C LEU A 677 -27.02 -20.39 23.29
N ILE A 678 -27.14 -20.35 21.96
CA ILE A 678 -28.37 -19.88 21.30
C ILE A 678 -29.53 -20.82 21.57
N ASP A 679 -29.33 -22.14 21.51
CA ASP A 679 -30.33 -23.15 21.83
C ASP A 679 -30.89 -22.96 23.26
N VAL A 680 -30.02 -22.79 24.25
CA VAL A 680 -30.41 -22.45 25.62
C VAL A 680 -31.18 -21.14 25.70
N GLY A 681 -30.75 -20.12 24.96
CA GLY A 681 -31.46 -18.84 24.87
C GLY A 681 -32.88 -18.98 24.28
N LEU A 682 -33.06 -19.79 23.24
CA LEU A 682 -34.35 -20.08 22.65
C LEU A 682 -35.26 -20.84 23.62
N MET A 683 -34.72 -21.81 24.38
CA MET A 683 -35.48 -22.51 25.41
C MET A 683 -35.97 -21.58 26.51
N LEU A 684 -35.09 -20.73 27.05
CA LEU A 684 -35.47 -19.75 28.07
C LEU A 684 -36.50 -18.72 27.59
N GLY A 685 -36.49 -18.42 26.28
CA GLY A 685 -37.47 -17.54 25.62
C GLY A 685 -38.77 -18.21 25.25
N HIS A 686 -38.97 -19.49 25.57
CA HIS A 686 -40.15 -20.29 25.17
C HIS A 686 -40.40 -20.29 23.64
N LEU A 687 -39.31 -20.24 22.85
CA LEU A 687 -39.34 -20.25 21.39
C LEU A 687 -38.93 -21.65 20.82
N THR A 688 -39.24 -22.72 21.55
CA THR A 688 -38.88 -24.10 21.17
C THR A 688 -40.11 -25.00 21.09
#